data_ad4dc83b7f497317706da9ab93cb8acf
#
_entry.id   ad4dc83b7f497317706da9ab93cb8acf
#
_cell.length_a   1.000
_cell.length_b   1.000
_cell.length_c   1.000
_cell.angle_alpha   90.00
_cell.angle_beta   90.00
_cell.angle_gamma   90.00
#
_symmetry.space_group_name_H-M   'P 1'
#
loop_
_entity.id
_entity.type
_entity.pdbx_description
1 polymer ?
#
loop_
_entity_poly.entity_id
_entity_poly.type
_entity_poly.pdbx_seq_one_letter_code
_entity_poly.pdbx_strand_id
1 'polypeptide(L)'
;MNAPFNDTVPAAQADPDAEQPYASLGLKDDEYARIKDILGRRPTDAELAMYSVMWSEHCSYKSSKVHLRYFGETTTPEMNEKILAGIGENAGVVDIGDGHAVTFRVESHNHPSYVEPHQGAATGVGGIVRDIMAMGARPVAVMDQLRFGPADAPDTKRVLPGVVDGVGGYGNCLGLPNIGGETVFDESYAGNPLVNALCVGTLKVEDLKLAFASGLGNKVMLFGSRTGLDGIGGVSVLASDTFEEGAERKLPAVQVGDPFAEKVLIECCLDLYKAGVVVGIQDLGGAGLSCATSELAAAGDGGMLVNLDMVPLRAENMTAAEILASESQERMCAVVTPDNVEKFTEICAHWDVTCAEIGEVTDNDHLVITHRGEVVVDAPAHTIAHQGPVYERPWARPAWQDELQQFQGVEKPADLRQALLRMVSSPALCSRAFITEQYDRYVRGNTVLAQNSDAGVLRIDETTGRGVAVSADASGRYTKLDPNTGARLALAEAYRNVAVTGATPVAVTNCLNFGSPENPDVMWQFREAVHGLADGCAELGIPVSGGNVSFYNQTGTEPILPTPVVGVLGVINDVAERIGHTLGTVDGPEDLYVVGATFDEFGGSIWQQVSGGGLNGMPPAVDLANEQKLVELFSGLRVVTAAHDVSEGGLAQAVAELAMTSGDGVGVDIDVAAVHEDPFVALFSESASRVVVATTDGVALEARARELGIPCVKLGRTNSDKQVRVAGQFDVPVAELRGAWAGTLPEIFGHAVGANSVVE
;
A
#
# COMPACT_ATOMS: atom_id res chain seq x y z
N MET A 1 8.86 -38.22 25.31
CA MET A 1 9.90 -37.71 24.39
C MET A 1 10.70 -36.71 25.20
N ASN A 2 12.03 -36.73 25.16
CA ASN A 2 12.82 -35.71 25.84
C ASN A 2 12.55 -34.39 25.18
N ALA A 3 12.31 -33.33 25.95
CA ALA A 3 12.18 -31.97 25.44
C ALA A 3 13.42 -31.61 24.58
N PRO A 4 13.27 -30.88 23.46
CA PRO A 4 14.42 -30.50 22.66
C PRO A 4 15.45 -29.77 23.50
N PHE A 5 16.73 -30.02 23.24
CA PHE A 5 17.84 -29.40 23.94
C PHE A 5 17.86 -27.89 23.60
N ASN A 6 17.95 -27.04 24.63
CA ASN A 6 18.18 -25.59 24.45
C ASN A 6 19.67 -25.37 24.19
N ASP A 7 19.98 -24.70 23.10
CA ASP A 7 21.30 -24.07 22.95
C ASP A 7 21.33 -22.79 23.79
N THR A 8 22.29 -22.70 24.70
CA THR A 8 22.34 -21.64 25.72
C THR A 8 23.56 -20.75 25.53
N VAL A 9 23.52 -19.56 26.09
CA VAL A 9 24.68 -18.64 26.06
C VAL A 9 25.93 -19.27 26.70
N PRO A 10 25.85 -19.93 27.87
CA PRO A 10 27.01 -20.67 28.41
C PRO A 10 27.52 -21.80 27.49
N ALA A 11 26.62 -22.51 26.79
CA ALA A 11 27.02 -23.56 25.87
C ALA A 11 27.71 -22.96 24.61
N ALA A 12 27.20 -21.85 24.10
CA ALA A 12 27.82 -21.12 23.00
C ALA A 12 29.21 -20.56 23.33
N GLN A 13 29.43 -20.16 24.59
CA GLN A 13 30.75 -19.74 25.08
C GLN A 13 31.72 -20.92 25.24
N ALA A 14 31.21 -22.08 25.69
CA ALA A 14 32.04 -23.27 25.92
C ALA A 14 32.48 -23.96 24.60
N ASP A 15 31.67 -23.85 23.54
CA ASP A 15 31.95 -24.41 22.22
C ASP A 15 31.79 -23.35 21.10
N PRO A 16 32.75 -22.42 20.97
CA PRO A 16 32.65 -21.28 20.04
C PRO A 16 32.85 -21.67 18.58
N ASP A 17 33.36 -22.88 18.32
CA ASP A 17 33.68 -23.35 16.96
C ASP A 17 32.64 -24.35 16.41
N ALA A 18 31.55 -24.61 17.12
CA ALA A 18 30.48 -25.49 16.63
C ALA A 18 29.90 -24.98 15.30
N GLU A 19 29.78 -25.88 14.33
CA GLU A 19 29.15 -25.55 13.05
C GLU A 19 27.68 -25.19 13.22
N GLN A 20 27.24 -24.13 12.54
CA GLN A 20 25.87 -23.65 12.58
C GLN A 20 25.28 -23.49 11.18
N PRO A 21 23.96 -23.70 11.00
CA PRO A 21 23.32 -23.70 9.68
C PRO A 21 22.95 -22.27 9.19
N TYR A 22 23.80 -21.27 9.42
CA TYR A 22 23.49 -19.86 9.13
C TYR A 22 23.14 -19.60 7.66
N ALA A 23 23.81 -20.30 6.73
CA ALA A 23 23.55 -20.15 5.29
C ALA A 23 22.14 -20.65 4.91
N SER A 24 21.67 -21.74 5.53
CA SER A 24 20.31 -22.24 5.29
C SER A 24 19.21 -21.36 5.89
N LEU A 25 19.60 -20.45 6.78
CA LEU A 25 18.73 -19.42 7.35
C LEU A 25 18.80 -18.08 6.57
N GLY A 26 19.55 -18.03 5.46
CA GLY A 26 19.66 -16.86 4.60
C GLY A 26 20.74 -15.85 5.00
N LEU A 27 21.59 -16.15 5.98
CA LEU A 27 22.73 -15.31 6.34
C LEU A 27 23.94 -15.61 5.45
N LYS A 28 24.71 -14.56 5.10
CA LYS A 28 25.98 -14.66 4.38
C LYS A 28 27.15 -14.85 5.33
N ASP A 29 28.29 -15.28 4.80
CA ASP A 29 29.49 -15.56 5.61
C ASP A 29 29.98 -14.33 6.37
N ASP A 30 29.96 -13.17 5.75
CA ASP A 30 30.32 -11.88 6.33
C ASP A 30 29.33 -11.41 7.41
N GLU A 31 28.03 -11.63 7.19
CA GLU A 31 26.98 -11.36 8.17
C GLU A 31 27.15 -12.23 9.41
N TYR A 32 27.37 -13.54 9.22
CA TYR A 32 27.63 -14.47 10.32
C TYR A 32 28.92 -14.13 11.09
N ALA A 33 30.00 -13.79 10.39
CA ALA A 33 31.22 -13.34 11.02
C ALA A 33 31.00 -12.08 11.89
N ARG A 34 30.24 -11.11 11.37
CA ARG A 34 29.89 -9.89 12.10
C ARG A 34 29.04 -10.17 13.35
N ILE A 35 28.10 -11.11 13.29
CA ILE A 35 27.30 -11.55 14.46
C ILE A 35 28.24 -12.10 15.56
N LYS A 36 29.20 -12.95 15.17
CA LYS A 36 30.19 -13.49 16.12
C LYS A 36 31.06 -12.39 16.75
N ASP A 37 31.46 -11.40 15.98
CA ASP A 37 32.23 -10.25 16.48
C ASP A 37 31.42 -9.41 17.48
N ILE A 38 30.12 -9.17 17.20
CA ILE A 38 29.21 -8.46 18.10
C ILE A 38 29.06 -9.21 19.43
N LEU A 39 28.82 -10.51 19.36
CA LEU A 39 28.55 -11.33 20.56
C LEU A 39 29.81 -11.74 21.31
N GLY A 40 30.99 -11.65 20.70
CA GLY A 40 32.26 -12.16 21.24
C GLY A 40 32.30 -13.70 21.36
N ARG A 41 31.37 -14.39 20.73
CA ARG A 41 31.17 -15.85 20.73
C ARG A 41 30.34 -16.26 19.52
N ARG A 42 30.13 -17.56 19.29
CA ARG A 42 29.08 -17.97 18.35
C ARG A 42 27.70 -17.57 18.89
N PRO A 43 26.73 -17.26 18.03
CA PRO A 43 25.34 -17.12 18.45
C PRO A 43 24.79 -18.44 18.99
N THR A 44 23.77 -18.38 19.86
CA THR A 44 22.89 -19.52 20.11
C THR A 44 21.96 -19.76 18.93
N ASP A 45 21.24 -20.89 18.91
CA ASP A 45 20.22 -21.15 17.87
C ASP A 45 19.11 -20.08 17.88
N ALA A 46 18.73 -19.59 19.05
CA ALA A 46 17.75 -18.53 19.22
C ALA A 46 18.27 -17.17 18.69
N GLU A 47 19.50 -16.79 19.03
CA GLU A 47 20.14 -15.58 18.52
C GLU A 47 20.34 -15.66 17.00
N LEU A 48 20.77 -16.81 16.50
CA LEU A 48 20.95 -17.02 15.06
C LEU A 48 19.63 -16.85 14.30
N ALA A 49 18.53 -17.39 14.83
CA ALA A 49 17.20 -17.20 14.26
C ALA A 49 16.77 -15.73 14.28
N MET A 50 16.98 -15.01 15.39
CA MET A 50 16.65 -13.60 15.50
C MET A 50 17.44 -12.74 14.51
N TYR A 51 18.77 -12.89 14.46
CA TYR A 51 19.60 -12.16 13.51
C TYR A 51 19.24 -12.51 12.07
N SER A 52 18.98 -13.77 11.76
CA SER A 52 18.59 -14.20 10.41
C SER A 52 17.35 -13.47 9.92
N VAL A 53 16.29 -13.42 10.72
CA VAL A 53 15.04 -12.80 10.33
C VAL A 53 15.13 -11.27 10.34
N MET A 54 15.76 -10.67 11.35
CA MET A 54 15.89 -9.20 11.48
C MET A 54 16.89 -8.61 10.48
N TRP A 55 17.90 -9.38 10.05
CA TRP A 55 18.86 -8.96 9.02
C TRP A 55 18.47 -9.44 7.60
N SER A 56 17.27 -10.00 7.43
CA SER A 56 16.71 -10.27 6.10
C SER A 56 16.56 -9.00 5.28
N GLU A 57 16.43 -9.11 3.95
CA GLU A 57 16.20 -7.95 3.09
C GLU A 57 14.93 -7.20 3.48
N HIS A 58 13.89 -7.94 3.84
CA HIS A 58 12.58 -7.39 4.17
C HIS A 58 12.60 -6.56 5.47
N CYS A 59 13.21 -7.05 6.56
CA CYS A 59 13.24 -6.32 7.84
C CYS A 59 14.31 -5.22 7.88
N SER A 60 15.51 -5.49 7.35
CA SER A 60 16.64 -4.56 7.50
C SER A 60 16.78 -3.53 6.38
N TYR A 61 16.06 -3.72 5.26
CA TYR A 61 16.20 -2.89 4.06
C TYR A 61 17.66 -2.79 3.58
N LYS A 62 18.43 -3.88 3.73
CA LYS A 62 19.89 -3.86 3.58
C LYS A 62 20.39 -3.41 2.20
N SER A 63 19.61 -3.66 1.13
CA SER A 63 19.95 -3.24 -0.22
C SER A 63 19.34 -1.89 -0.63
N SER A 64 18.26 -1.45 0.02
CA SER A 64 17.53 -0.22 -0.34
C SER A 64 17.90 0.99 0.52
N LYS A 65 18.33 0.79 1.76
CA LYS A 65 18.55 1.84 2.78
C LYS A 65 19.46 2.97 2.30
N VAL A 66 20.48 2.66 1.48
CA VAL A 66 21.39 3.65 0.87
C VAL A 66 20.64 4.65 0.01
N HIS A 67 19.65 4.17 -0.78
CA HIS A 67 18.86 5.01 -1.67
C HIS A 67 17.70 5.69 -0.93
N LEU A 68 17.06 5.01 0.04
CA LEU A 68 15.94 5.56 0.80
C LEU A 68 16.32 6.80 1.63
N ARG A 69 17.60 6.97 2.02
CA ARG A 69 18.09 8.19 2.69
C ARG A 69 17.75 9.45 1.92
N TYR A 70 17.64 9.37 0.60
CA TYR A 70 17.36 10.51 -0.26
C TYR A 70 16.00 11.17 0.07
N PHE A 71 15.00 10.43 0.54
CA PHE A 71 13.77 11.02 1.05
C PHE A 71 14.01 11.99 2.21
N GLY A 72 14.89 11.61 3.15
CA GLY A 72 15.26 12.49 4.27
C GLY A 72 16.10 13.70 3.84
N GLU A 73 16.91 13.56 2.79
CA GLU A 73 17.76 14.64 2.26
C GLU A 73 16.95 15.72 1.52
N THR A 74 15.83 15.34 0.90
CA THR A 74 14.95 16.26 0.15
C THR A 74 13.81 16.83 0.98
N THR A 75 13.48 16.24 2.12
CA THR A 75 12.40 16.70 3.00
C THR A 75 12.86 17.89 3.84
N THR A 76 12.12 19.01 3.79
CA THR A 76 12.41 20.21 4.58
C THR A 76 11.66 20.22 5.91
N PRO A 77 12.09 21.02 6.92
CA PRO A 77 11.34 21.17 8.16
C PRO A 77 9.90 21.66 7.95
N GLU A 78 9.66 22.51 6.96
CA GLU A 78 8.33 23.05 6.64
C GLU A 78 7.41 21.94 6.11
N MET A 79 7.91 21.01 5.29
CA MET A 79 7.17 19.84 4.84
C MET A 79 6.75 18.95 6.01
N ASN A 80 7.61 18.81 7.02
CA ASN A 80 7.37 17.97 8.20
C ASN A 80 6.51 18.64 9.29
N GLU A 81 6.04 19.88 9.11
CA GLU A 81 5.30 20.61 10.15
C GLU A 81 4.07 19.86 10.67
N LYS A 82 3.41 19.09 9.81
CA LYS A 82 2.21 18.29 10.14
C LYS A 82 2.50 16.83 10.49
N ILE A 83 3.74 16.39 10.39
CA ILE A 83 4.09 14.99 10.69
C ILE A 83 4.35 14.84 12.18
N LEU A 84 3.51 14.06 12.84
CA LEU A 84 3.62 13.75 14.28
C LEU A 84 4.49 12.52 14.55
N ALA A 85 4.45 11.56 13.64
CA ALA A 85 5.33 10.40 13.59
C ALA A 85 5.63 10.08 12.12
N GLY A 86 6.86 9.71 11.81
CA GLY A 86 7.33 9.55 10.43
C GLY A 86 8.14 8.27 10.23
N ILE A 87 9.08 8.34 9.28
CA ILE A 87 9.94 7.21 8.90
C ILE A 87 10.69 6.66 10.14
N GLY A 88 10.56 5.37 10.39
CA GLY A 88 11.15 4.67 11.53
C GLY A 88 10.11 4.17 12.54
N GLU A 89 8.89 4.66 12.49
CA GLU A 89 7.74 4.18 13.27
C GLU A 89 6.89 3.19 12.44
N ASN A 90 5.94 2.51 13.09
CA ASN A 90 5.07 1.53 12.43
C ASN A 90 4.28 2.14 11.27
N ALA A 91 3.78 3.36 11.42
CA ALA A 91 3.13 4.10 10.34
C ALA A 91 3.33 5.60 10.48
N GLY A 92 3.21 6.33 9.38
CA GLY A 92 3.21 7.80 9.41
C GLY A 92 1.94 8.35 10.04
N VAL A 93 2.07 9.39 10.88
CA VAL A 93 0.94 10.07 11.53
C VAL A 93 0.95 11.54 11.18
N VAL A 94 -0.18 12.04 10.68
CA VAL A 94 -0.34 13.38 10.14
C VAL A 94 -1.38 14.15 10.97
N ASP A 95 -1.03 15.33 11.45
CA ASP A 95 -1.97 16.26 12.06
C ASP A 95 -2.91 16.84 10.99
N ILE A 96 -4.22 16.61 11.15
CA ILE A 96 -5.24 17.13 10.25
C ILE A 96 -6.01 18.32 10.82
N GLY A 97 -5.59 18.80 11.99
CA GLY A 97 -6.21 19.93 12.70
C GLY A 97 -7.29 19.54 13.70
N ASP A 98 -7.72 20.51 14.51
CA ASP A 98 -8.75 20.36 15.55
C ASP A 98 -8.46 19.23 16.56
N GLY A 99 -7.17 18.91 16.80
CA GLY A 99 -6.72 17.85 17.70
C GLY A 99 -6.95 16.43 17.17
N HIS A 100 -7.21 16.28 15.88
CA HIS A 100 -7.30 14.99 15.19
C HIS A 100 -6.04 14.73 14.38
N ALA A 101 -5.64 13.47 14.35
CA ALA A 101 -4.59 12.97 13.47
C ALA A 101 -5.07 11.74 12.68
N VAL A 102 -4.44 11.53 11.55
CA VAL A 102 -4.64 10.36 10.70
C VAL A 102 -3.32 9.66 10.49
N THR A 103 -3.32 8.35 10.64
CA THR A 103 -2.22 7.49 10.29
C THR A 103 -2.59 6.69 9.05
N PHE A 104 -1.61 6.49 8.15
CA PHE A 104 -1.82 5.68 6.96
C PHE A 104 -0.50 5.07 6.50
N ARG A 105 -0.58 3.87 5.95
CA ARG A 105 0.56 3.13 5.44
C ARG A 105 0.11 2.15 4.37
N VAL A 106 0.98 1.86 3.40
CA VAL A 106 0.83 0.80 2.42
C VAL A 106 1.97 -0.20 2.55
N GLU A 107 1.65 -1.49 2.53
CA GLU A 107 2.62 -2.58 2.58
C GLU A 107 2.33 -3.67 1.55
N SER A 108 3.39 -4.40 1.17
CA SER A 108 3.32 -5.53 0.26
C SER A 108 3.16 -6.85 0.99
N HIS A 109 2.31 -7.72 0.46
CA HIS A 109 2.20 -9.12 0.88
C HIS A 109 2.15 -10.05 -0.35
N ASN A 110 3.12 -9.86 -1.27
CA ASN A 110 3.11 -10.42 -2.62
C ASN A 110 3.32 -11.94 -2.63
N HIS A 111 4.46 -12.41 -2.15
CA HIS A 111 4.86 -13.82 -2.19
C HIS A 111 3.92 -14.74 -1.39
N PRO A 112 3.51 -14.40 -0.16
CA PRO A 112 2.53 -15.20 0.57
C PRO A 112 1.20 -15.34 -0.18
N SER A 113 0.74 -14.27 -0.82
CA SER A 113 -0.51 -14.24 -1.59
C SER A 113 -0.43 -15.06 -2.89
N TYR A 114 0.75 -15.29 -3.44
CA TYR A 114 0.92 -16.19 -4.56
C TYR A 114 0.85 -17.66 -4.14
N VAL A 115 1.47 -18.00 -2.99
CA VAL A 115 1.53 -19.35 -2.45
C VAL A 115 0.17 -19.81 -1.95
N GLU A 116 -0.47 -19.02 -1.09
CA GLU A 116 -1.79 -19.26 -0.51
C GLU A 116 -2.62 -17.97 -0.63
N PRO A 117 -3.36 -17.78 -1.72
CA PRO A 117 -3.96 -16.50 -2.06
C PRO A 117 -4.88 -15.92 -1.00
N HIS A 118 -5.75 -16.74 -0.41
CA HIS A 118 -6.68 -16.28 0.63
C HIS A 118 -5.94 -15.86 1.90
N GLN A 119 -5.14 -16.74 2.48
CA GLN A 119 -4.44 -16.45 3.73
C GLN A 119 -3.36 -15.37 3.56
N GLY A 120 -2.63 -15.40 2.44
CA GLY A 120 -1.64 -14.37 2.14
C GLY A 120 -2.25 -12.97 2.05
N ALA A 121 -3.35 -12.81 1.35
CA ALA A 121 -4.03 -11.53 1.23
C ALA A 121 -4.72 -11.11 2.55
N ALA A 122 -5.35 -12.04 3.26
CA ALA A 122 -5.97 -11.81 4.55
C ALA A 122 -4.95 -11.29 5.58
N THR A 123 -3.81 -11.94 5.70
CA THR A 123 -2.75 -11.52 6.64
C THR A 123 -2.03 -10.25 6.20
N GLY A 124 -2.01 -9.93 4.91
CA GLY A 124 -1.58 -8.62 4.41
C GLY A 124 -2.46 -7.48 4.93
N VAL A 125 -3.79 -7.67 4.92
CA VAL A 125 -4.73 -6.71 5.53
C VAL A 125 -4.57 -6.66 7.05
N GLY A 126 -4.46 -7.82 7.73
CA GLY A 126 -4.28 -7.89 9.18
C GLY A 126 -2.99 -7.19 9.64
N GLY A 127 -1.87 -7.42 8.95
CA GLY A 127 -0.57 -6.80 9.27
C GLY A 127 -0.63 -5.28 9.21
N ILE A 128 -1.15 -4.72 8.11
CA ILE A 128 -1.24 -3.28 7.96
C ILE A 128 -2.23 -2.63 8.95
N VAL A 129 -3.29 -3.34 9.34
CA VAL A 129 -4.22 -2.91 10.38
C VAL A 129 -3.54 -2.83 11.74
N ARG A 130 -2.69 -3.81 12.09
CA ARG A 130 -1.93 -3.80 13.35
C ARG A 130 -0.90 -2.68 13.43
N ASP A 131 -0.21 -2.35 12.32
CA ASP A 131 0.66 -1.18 12.25
C ASP A 131 -0.09 0.11 12.64
N ILE A 132 -1.29 0.28 12.08
CA ILE A 132 -2.15 1.41 12.40
C ILE A 132 -2.56 1.41 13.89
N MET A 133 -2.90 0.24 14.43
CA MET A 133 -3.23 0.09 15.86
C MET A 133 -2.04 0.43 16.76
N ALA A 134 -0.83 0.03 16.39
CA ALA A 134 0.39 0.31 17.15
C ALA A 134 0.68 1.82 17.29
N MET A 135 0.12 2.65 16.40
CA MET A 135 0.18 4.11 16.51
C MET A 135 -0.86 4.71 17.48
N GLY A 136 -1.67 3.92 18.17
CA GLY A 136 -2.75 4.39 19.03
C GLY A 136 -4.03 4.71 18.29
N ALA A 137 -4.12 4.37 17.02
CA ALA A 137 -5.23 4.73 16.15
C ALA A 137 -6.30 3.64 16.05
N ARG A 138 -7.53 4.07 15.76
CA ARG A 138 -8.59 3.19 15.27
C ARG A 138 -8.47 3.04 13.76
N PRO A 139 -8.31 1.84 13.21
CA PRO A 139 -8.45 1.60 11.78
C PRO A 139 -9.85 1.99 11.31
N VAL A 140 -9.95 2.71 10.19
CA VAL A 140 -11.24 3.25 9.69
C VAL A 140 -11.52 2.92 8.23
N ALA A 141 -10.51 2.58 7.45
CA ALA A 141 -10.67 2.12 6.07
C ALA A 141 -9.44 1.36 5.59
N VAL A 142 -9.63 0.57 4.53
CA VAL A 142 -8.58 -0.10 3.79
C VAL A 142 -8.69 0.22 2.30
N MET A 143 -7.60 0.04 1.57
CA MET A 143 -7.50 0.05 0.11
C MET A 143 -6.56 -1.07 -0.33
N ASP A 144 -6.68 -1.52 -1.56
CA ASP A 144 -5.81 -2.55 -2.12
C ASP A 144 -5.22 -2.13 -3.47
N GLN A 145 -3.96 -2.48 -3.71
CA GLN A 145 -3.26 -2.29 -4.97
C GLN A 145 -2.83 -3.66 -5.49
N LEU A 146 -3.55 -4.14 -6.50
CA LEU A 146 -3.43 -5.50 -7.00
C LEU A 146 -2.88 -5.52 -8.42
N ARG A 147 -1.91 -6.39 -8.68
CA ARG A 147 -1.35 -6.61 -10.02
C ARG A 147 -1.28 -8.10 -10.29
N PHE A 148 -1.78 -8.51 -11.44
CA PHE A 148 -1.81 -9.92 -11.85
C PHE A 148 -1.31 -10.07 -13.29
N GLY A 149 -0.94 -11.29 -13.65
CA GLY A 149 -0.75 -11.67 -15.07
C GLY A 149 -2.03 -11.44 -15.90
N PRO A 150 -2.03 -11.80 -17.20
CA PRO A 150 -3.22 -11.65 -18.06
C PRO A 150 -4.47 -12.22 -17.39
N ALA A 151 -5.59 -11.51 -17.46
CA ALA A 151 -6.81 -11.87 -16.74
C ALA A 151 -7.34 -13.27 -17.08
N ASP A 152 -7.15 -13.72 -18.32
CA ASP A 152 -7.57 -15.03 -18.81
C ASP A 152 -6.57 -16.15 -18.55
N ALA A 153 -5.35 -15.84 -18.06
CA ALA A 153 -4.33 -16.81 -17.76
C ALA A 153 -4.78 -17.79 -16.64
N PRO A 154 -4.47 -19.10 -16.75
CA PRO A 154 -4.86 -20.09 -15.74
C PRO A 154 -4.38 -19.76 -14.34
N ASP A 155 -3.17 -19.19 -14.19
CA ASP A 155 -2.60 -18.81 -12.91
C ASP A 155 -3.33 -17.61 -12.30
N THR A 156 -3.65 -16.59 -13.08
CA THR A 156 -4.48 -15.46 -12.64
C THR A 156 -5.86 -15.93 -12.15
N LYS A 157 -6.49 -16.87 -12.90
CA LYS A 157 -7.78 -17.48 -12.50
C LYS A 157 -7.69 -18.27 -11.19
N ARG A 158 -6.50 -18.79 -10.85
CA ARG A 158 -6.24 -19.47 -9.57
C ARG A 158 -6.05 -18.47 -8.42
N VAL A 159 -5.27 -17.41 -8.67
CA VAL A 159 -4.78 -16.52 -7.61
C VAL A 159 -5.77 -15.40 -7.28
N LEU A 160 -6.28 -14.68 -8.28
CA LEU A 160 -7.10 -13.49 -8.08
C LEU A 160 -8.34 -13.74 -7.20
N PRO A 161 -9.16 -14.79 -7.42
CA PRO A 161 -10.34 -15.02 -6.58
C PRO A 161 -9.99 -15.21 -5.10
N GLY A 162 -8.91 -15.96 -4.80
CA GLY A 162 -8.47 -16.17 -3.43
C GLY A 162 -7.92 -14.89 -2.78
N VAL A 163 -7.20 -14.06 -3.53
CA VAL A 163 -6.71 -12.75 -3.05
C VAL A 163 -7.89 -11.84 -2.70
N VAL A 164 -8.86 -11.71 -3.60
CA VAL A 164 -10.05 -10.86 -3.39
C VAL A 164 -10.88 -11.36 -2.20
N ASP A 165 -11.06 -12.66 -2.07
CA ASP A 165 -11.76 -13.28 -0.94
C ASP A 165 -10.99 -13.05 0.38
N GLY A 166 -9.65 -13.11 0.36
CA GLY A 166 -8.80 -12.81 1.52
C GLY A 166 -8.90 -11.35 1.96
N VAL A 167 -8.75 -10.40 1.03
CA VAL A 167 -8.90 -8.97 1.31
C VAL A 167 -10.30 -8.64 1.82
N GLY A 168 -11.34 -9.08 1.09
CA GLY A 168 -12.73 -8.83 1.44
C GLY A 168 -13.15 -9.53 2.72
N GLY A 169 -12.85 -10.83 2.85
CA GLY A 169 -13.20 -11.63 4.01
C GLY A 169 -12.59 -11.09 5.30
N TYR A 170 -11.35 -10.66 5.27
CA TYR A 170 -10.69 -10.06 6.43
C TYR A 170 -11.23 -8.65 6.73
N GLY A 171 -11.21 -7.75 5.76
CA GLY A 171 -11.66 -6.36 5.92
C GLY A 171 -13.12 -6.23 6.33
N ASN A 172 -14.02 -6.99 5.69
CA ASN A 172 -15.46 -6.99 6.01
C ASN A 172 -15.72 -7.48 7.44
N CYS A 173 -15.02 -8.55 7.89
CA CYS A 173 -15.14 -9.03 9.27
C CYS A 173 -14.64 -8.03 10.31
N LEU A 174 -13.61 -7.24 9.99
CA LEU A 174 -13.16 -6.14 10.84
C LEU A 174 -14.16 -4.97 10.88
N GLY A 175 -15.10 -4.91 9.95
CA GLY A 175 -15.99 -3.77 9.74
C GLY A 175 -15.23 -2.57 9.19
N LEU A 176 -14.24 -2.80 8.33
CA LEU A 176 -13.47 -1.76 7.64
C LEU A 176 -13.96 -1.62 6.20
N PRO A 177 -14.40 -0.43 5.78
CA PRO A 177 -14.75 -0.19 4.39
C PRO A 177 -13.49 -0.22 3.51
N ASN A 178 -13.57 -0.91 2.36
CA ASN A 178 -12.59 -0.73 1.29
C ASN A 178 -13.05 0.43 0.42
N ILE A 179 -12.30 1.54 0.46
CA ILE A 179 -12.73 2.82 -0.11
C ILE A 179 -12.08 3.13 -1.46
N GLY A 180 -11.18 2.30 -1.94
CA GLY A 180 -10.47 2.53 -3.19
C GLY A 180 -9.49 1.40 -3.48
N GLY A 181 -8.60 1.67 -4.40
CA GLY A 181 -7.59 0.71 -4.85
C GLY A 181 -7.69 0.46 -6.34
N GLU A 182 -6.78 -0.34 -6.83
CA GLU A 182 -6.59 -0.57 -8.26
C GLU A 182 -6.30 -2.05 -8.54
N THR A 183 -6.77 -2.54 -9.67
CA THR A 183 -6.41 -3.88 -10.17
C THR A 183 -5.94 -3.79 -11.60
N VAL A 184 -4.69 -4.19 -11.85
CA VAL A 184 -4.04 -4.15 -13.16
C VAL A 184 -3.71 -5.56 -13.64
N PHE A 185 -3.83 -5.76 -14.95
CA PHE A 185 -3.45 -7.01 -15.62
C PHE A 185 -2.35 -6.72 -16.66
N ASP A 186 -1.17 -7.31 -16.44
CA ASP A 186 -0.04 -7.24 -17.37
C ASP A 186 0.77 -8.53 -17.32
N GLU A 187 1.30 -8.97 -18.46
CA GLU A 187 2.05 -10.21 -18.59
C GLU A 187 3.25 -10.29 -17.65
N SER A 188 3.85 -9.16 -17.33
CA SER A 188 5.02 -9.07 -16.44
C SER A 188 4.76 -9.54 -14.99
N TYR A 189 3.51 -9.54 -14.55
CA TYR A 189 3.12 -10.01 -13.22
C TYR A 189 2.71 -11.49 -13.20
N ALA A 190 2.79 -12.20 -14.32
CA ALA A 190 2.52 -13.63 -14.37
C ALA A 190 3.52 -14.40 -13.49
N GLY A 191 2.99 -15.24 -12.58
CA GLY A 191 3.82 -16.01 -11.64
C GLY A 191 4.35 -15.21 -10.43
N ASN A 192 4.22 -13.87 -10.44
CA ASN A 192 4.57 -13.01 -9.30
C ASN A 192 3.59 -11.83 -9.20
N PRO A 193 2.37 -12.04 -8.75
CA PRO A 193 1.39 -10.98 -8.55
C PRO A 193 1.83 -10.02 -7.45
N LEU A 194 1.36 -8.78 -7.50
CA LEU A 194 1.49 -7.83 -6.41
C LEU A 194 0.17 -7.73 -5.65
N VAL A 195 0.28 -7.82 -4.33
CA VAL A 195 -0.83 -7.63 -3.38
C VAL A 195 -0.34 -6.65 -2.32
N ASN A 196 -0.70 -5.40 -2.47
CA ASN A 196 -0.35 -4.36 -1.52
C ASN A 196 -1.62 -3.88 -0.83
N ALA A 197 -1.60 -3.80 0.49
CA ALA A 197 -2.70 -3.32 1.31
C ALA A 197 -2.35 -1.97 1.94
N LEU A 198 -3.27 -1.01 1.86
CA LEU A 198 -3.19 0.28 2.53
C LEU A 198 -4.26 0.33 3.62
N CYS A 199 -3.90 0.81 4.80
CA CYS A 199 -4.86 1.06 5.88
C CYS A 199 -4.78 2.52 6.32
N VAL A 200 -5.94 3.05 6.69
CA VAL A 200 -6.12 4.39 7.25
C VAL A 200 -6.67 4.25 8.66
N GLY A 201 -6.09 4.97 9.61
CA GLY A 201 -6.57 5.05 10.98
C GLY A 201 -6.73 6.48 11.45
N THR A 202 -7.55 6.67 12.48
CA THR A 202 -7.78 7.97 13.11
C THR A 202 -7.52 7.90 14.61
N LEU A 203 -6.97 8.99 15.15
CA LEU A 203 -6.70 9.15 16.58
C LEU A 203 -6.84 10.62 16.99
N LYS A 204 -6.97 10.87 18.30
CA LYS A 204 -6.65 12.18 18.84
C LYS A 204 -5.15 12.33 18.95
N VAL A 205 -4.62 13.53 18.71
CA VAL A 205 -3.17 13.79 18.79
C VAL A 205 -2.58 13.33 20.14
N GLU A 206 -3.34 13.50 21.23
CA GLU A 206 -2.95 13.08 22.58
C GLU A 206 -2.91 11.56 22.80
N ASP A 207 -3.56 10.79 21.94
CA ASP A 207 -3.61 9.31 22.01
C ASP A 207 -2.46 8.62 21.25
N LEU A 208 -1.59 9.39 20.58
CA LEU A 208 -0.45 8.85 19.83
C LEU A 208 0.37 7.91 20.70
N LYS A 209 0.66 6.72 20.16
CA LYS A 209 1.55 5.71 20.74
C LYS A 209 2.75 5.48 19.80
N LEU A 210 3.87 5.14 20.40
CA LEU A 210 5.11 4.84 19.68
C LEU A 210 5.70 3.53 20.19
N ALA A 211 6.61 2.95 19.43
CA ALA A 211 7.27 1.68 19.73
C ALA A 211 8.55 1.91 20.56
N PHE A 212 8.42 2.00 21.88
CA PHE A 212 9.58 2.10 22.77
C PHE A 212 9.35 1.42 24.13
N ALA A 213 10.41 0.89 24.73
CA ALA A 213 10.40 0.30 26.07
C ALA A 213 11.16 1.20 27.04
N SER A 214 10.48 2.13 27.68
CA SER A 214 11.06 3.05 28.67
C SER A 214 10.46 2.84 30.06
N GLY A 215 11.22 3.23 31.08
CA GLY A 215 10.87 3.09 32.48
C GLY A 215 11.38 1.77 33.07
N LEU A 216 12.52 1.86 33.77
CA LEU A 216 13.13 0.72 34.44
C LEU A 216 12.12 -0.03 35.33
N GLY A 217 11.98 -1.34 35.13
CA GLY A 217 11.04 -2.22 35.84
C GLY A 217 9.61 -2.20 35.28
N ASN A 218 9.32 -1.43 34.26
CA ASN A 218 8.05 -1.53 33.51
C ASN A 218 7.92 -2.92 32.91
N LYS A 219 6.71 -3.43 32.85
CA LYS A 219 6.41 -4.79 32.44
C LYS A 219 6.13 -4.90 30.95
N VAL A 220 6.57 -6.00 30.37
CA VAL A 220 6.36 -6.34 28.97
C VAL A 220 5.20 -7.33 28.89
N MET A 221 4.11 -6.89 28.25
CA MET A 221 2.86 -7.65 28.13
C MET A 221 2.68 -8.13 26.71
N LEU A 222 2.61 -9.45 26.53
CA LEU A 222 2.22 -10.07 25.26
C LEU A 222 0.72 -10.38 25.31
N PHE A 223 -0.05 -9.94 24.32
CA PHE A 223 -1.49 -10.19 24.29
C PHE A 223 -2.02 -10.37 22.86
N GLY A 224 -3.16 -11.01 22.75
CA GLY A 224 -3.76 -11.43 21.47
C GLY A 224 -3.84 -12.95 21.34
N SER A 225 -3.66 -13.46 20.14
CA SER A 225 -3.67 -14.89 19.84
C SER A 225 -2.46 -15.63 20.46
N ARG A 226 -2.61 -16.93 20.64
CA ARG A 226 -1.51 -17.77 21.16
C ARG A 226 -0.48 -18.03 20.06
N THR A 227 0.80 -18.09 20.46
CA THR A 227 1.93 -18.35 19.57
C THR A 227 1.94 -19.80 19.10
N GLY A 228 1.95 -20.01 17.79
CA GLY A 228 2.05 -21.31 17.12
C GLY A 228 3.27 -21.41 16.22
N LEU A 229 3.26 -22.37 15.29
CA LEU A 229 4.34 -22.61 14.34
C LEU A 229 4.13 -21.89 12.98
N ASP A 230 3.20 -20.97 12.91
CA ASP A 230 2.81 -20.30 11.66
C ASP A 230 3.88 -19.30 11.21
N GLY A 231 4.06 -19.20 9.90
CA GLY A 231 4.88 -18.17 9.27
C GLY A 231 6.38 -18.31 9.52
N ILE A 232 6.86 -19.35 10.18
CA ILE A 232 8.30 -19.53 10.43
C ILE A 232 9.04 -19.60 9.10
N GLY A 233 9.95 -18.63 8.88
CA GLY A 233 10.65 -18.44 7.61
C GLY A 233 9.86 -17.66 6.56
N GLY A 234 8.71 -17.09 6.89
CA GLY A 234 7.93 -16.23 5.99
C GLY A 234 8.75 -15.05 5.49
N VAL A 235 9.26 -14.25 6.38
CA VAL A 235 10.07 -13.06 6.05
C VAL A 235 11.46 -13.42 5.53
N SER A 236 12.17 -14.36 6.19
CA SER A 236 13.57 -14.67 5.85
C SER A 236 13.72 -15.53 4.60
N VAL A 237 12.76 -16.37 4.30
CA VAL A 237 12.82 -17.33 3.19
C VAL A 237 11.81 -17.00 2.11
N LEU A 238 10.53 -16.86 2.45
CA LEU A 238 9.47 -16.69 1.46
C LEU A 238 9.51 -15.30 0.79
N ALA A 239 9.69 -14.24 1.56
CA ALA A 239 9.70 -12.86 1.05
C ALA A 239 11.09 -12.37 0.59
N SER A 240 12.13 -13.20 0.71
CA SER A 240 13.51 -12.85 0.36
C SER A 240 14.13 -13.77 -0.70
N ASP A 241 13.32 -14.56 -1.38
CA ASP A 241 13.73 -15.52 -2.41
C ASP A 241 12.84 -15.39 -3.65
N THR A 242 13.33 -15.91 -4.78
CA THR A 242 12.61 -15.92 -6.06
C THR A 242 11.87 -17.22 -6.28
N PHE A 243 10.75 -17.19 -6.99
CA PHE A 243 10.04 -18.39 -7.36
C PHE A 243 10.72 -19.08 -8.55
N GLU A 244 11.00 -20.38 -8.40
CA GLU A 244 11.37 -21.26 -9.51
C GLU A 244 10.12 -22.01 -10.00
N GLU A 245 10.01 -22.16 -11.32
CA GLU A 245 8.92 -22.88 -11.96
C GLU A 245 8.96 -24.37 -11.55
N GLY A 246 7.91 -24.83 -10.85
CA GLY A 246 7.82 -26.22 -10.37
C GLY A 246 8.41 -26.50 -8.99
N ALA A 247 8.86 -25.47 -8.24
CA ALA A 247 9.32 -25.64 -6.86
C ALA A 247 8.17 -26.07 -5.92
N GLU A 248 8.50 -26.89 -4.90
CA GLU A 248 7.53 -27.27 -3.87
C GLU A 248 7.04 -26.04 -3.09
N ARG A 249 5.72 -25.97 -2.83
CA ARG A 249 5.13 -24.87 -2.07
C ARG A 249 5.57 -24.95 -0.61
N LYS A 250 6.14 -23.85 -0.07
CA LYS A 250 6.58 -23.74 1.33
C LYS A 250 5.39 -23.35 2.23
N LEU A 251 4.33 -24.16 2.27
CA LEU A 251 3.10 -23.89 3.04
C LEU A 251 3.33 -23.57 4.53
N PRO A 252 4.27 -24.20 5.26
CA PRO A 252 4.52 -23.87 6.66
C PRO A 252 5.01 -22.42 6.89
N ALA A 253 5.57 -21.78 5.87
CA ALA A 253 6.01 -20.39 5.93
C ALA A 253 4.87 -19.37 5.70
N VAL A 254 3.65 -19.81 5.42
CA VAL A 254 2.48 -18.94 5.26
C VAL A 254 1.84 -18.68 6.61
N GLN A 255 1.54 -17.43 6.86
CA GLN A 255 0.78 -16.98 8.03
C GLN A 255 -0.70 -17.34 7.88
N VAL A 256 -1.40 -17.49 9.00
CA VAL A 256 -2.86 -17.76 9.03
C VAL A 256 -3.53 -16.62 9.79
N GLY A 257 -4.47 -15.94 9.15
CA GLY A 257 -5.22 -14.83 9.73
C GLY A 257 -6.56 -15.25 10.33
N ASP A 258 -6.92 -14.65 11.47
CA ASP A 258 -8.22 -14.75 12.11
C ASP A 258 -8.83 -13.35 12.28
N PRO A 259 -9.68 -12.90 11.34
CA PRO A 259 -10.26 -11.55 11.37
C PRO A 259 -11.15 -11.31 12.59
N PHE A 260 -11.75 -12.36 13.19
CA PHE A 260 -12.52 -12.19 14.42
C PHE A 260 -11.60 -11.87 15.61
N ALA A 261 -10.50 -12.59 15.74
CA ALA A 261 -9.50 -12.31 16.79
C ALA A 261 -8.91 -10.90 16.63
N GLU A 262 -8.59 -10.49 15.39
CA GLU A 262 -8.13 -9.13 15.09
C GLU A 262 -9.18 -8.07 15.46
N LYS A 263 -10.45 -8.29 15.14
CA LYS A 263 -11.53 -7.36 15.49
C LYS A 263 -11.63 -7.18 17.01
N VAL A 264 -11.57 -8.24 17.75
CA VAL A 264 -11.59 -8.19 19.22
C VAL A 264 -10.33 -7.47 19.75
N LEU A 265 -9.16 -7.75 19.17
CA LEU A 265 -7.90 -7.12 19.52
C LEU A 265 -7.92 -5.59 19.29
N ILE A 266 -8.54 -5.12 18.18
CA ILE A 266 -8.75 -3.69 17.92
C ILE A 266 -9.49 -3.03 19.09
N GLU A 267 -10.62 -3.58 19.51
CA GLU A 267 -11.43 -2.99 20.58
C GLU A 267 -10.69 -3.04 21.94
N CYS A 268 -9.99 -4.12 22.21
CA CYS A 268 -9.12 -4.26 23.38
C CYS A 268 -8.04 -3.17 23.43
N CYS A 269 -7.29 -2.98 22.33
CA CYS A 269 -6.25 -1.95 22.24
C CYS A 269 -6.82 -0.54 22.47
N LEU A 270 -7.95 -0.21 21.87
CA LEU A 270 -8.59 1.10 22.03
C LEU A 270 -9.03 1.36 23.48
N ASP A 271 -9.53 0.35 24.19
CA ASP A 271 -9.87 0.49 25.60
C ASP A 271 -8.60 0.62 26.48
N LEU A 272 -7.50 -0.08 26.14
CA LEU A 272 -6.21 0.07 26.79
C LEU A 272 -5.65 1.49 26.61
N TYR A 273 -5.74 2.07 25.41
CA TYR A 273 -5.32 3.44 25.13
C TYR A 273 -6.15 4.46 25.92
N LYS A 274 -7.47 4.32 25.87
CA LYS A 274 -8.40 5.17 26.63
C LYS A 274 -8.18 5.10 28.14
N ALA A 275 -7.75 3.94 28.66
CA ALA A 275 -7.41 3.78 30.06
C ALA A 275 -6.05 4.39 30.43
N GLY A 276 -5.23 4.79 29.45
CA GLY A 276 -3.90 5.38 29.67
C GLY A 276 -2.87 4.42 30.27
N VAL A 277 -3.04 3.12 30.08
CA VAL A 277 -2.18 2.09 30.72
C VAL A 277 -0.98 1.65 29.86
N VAL A 278 -0.92 2.07 28.59
CA VAL A 278 0.13 1.72 27.63
C VAL A 278 1.20 2.81 27.58
N VAL A 279 2.45 2.44 27.88
CA VAL A 279 3.64 3.31 27.75
C VAL A 279 4.18 3.29 26.33
N GLY A 280 4.41 2.10 25.77
CA GLY A 280 4.82 1.87 24.39
C GLY A 280 4.19 0.58 23.87
N ILE A 281 4.12 0.41 22.57
CA ILE A 281 3.46 -0.74 21.95
C ILE A 281 4.06 -1.04 20.58
N GLN A 282 4.11 -2.34 20.25
CA GLN A 282 4.55 -2.87 18.96
C GLN A 282 3.62 -4.00 18.55
N ASP A 283 3.31 -4.12 17.28
CA ASP A 283 2.63 -5.29 16.73
C ASP A 283 3.61 -6.47 16.54
N LEU A 284 3.06 -7.66 16.34
CA LEU A 284 3.80 -8.84 15.93
C LEU A 284 3.34 -9.26 14.54
N GLY A 285 3.99 -8.70 13.54
CA GLY A 285 3.85 -9.09 12.14
C GLY A 285 4.98 -10.02 11.71
N GLY A 286 5.72 -9.63 10.68
CA GLY A 286 6.94 -10.31 10.27
C GLY A 286 7.98 -10.37 11.38
N ALA A 287 8.71 -11.48 11.47
CA ALA A 287 9.70 -11.76 12.53
C ALA A 287 9.12 -11.88 13.96
N GLY A 288 7.83 -11.71 14.18
CA GLY A 288 7.14 -11.99 15.44
C GLY A 288 7.78 -11.37 16.69
N LEU A 289 8.03 -12.18 17.74
CA LEU A 289 8.65 -11.71 18.98
C LEU A 289 10.09 -11.21 18.79
N SER A 290 10.82 -11.72 17.80
CA SER A 290 12.18 -11.20 17.48
C SER A 290 12.15 -9.72 17.12
N CYS A 291 11.20 -9.30 16.27
CA CYS A 291 10.99 -7.91 15.89
C CYS A 291 10.51 -7.10 17.11
N ALA A 292 9.35 -7.45 17.68
CA ALA A 292 8.72 -6.65 18.72
C ALA A 292 9.62 -6.41 19.93
N THR A 293 10.32 -7.43 20.44
CA THR A 293 11.17 -7.28 21.62
C THR A 293 12.46 -6.52 21.34
N SER A 294 13.10 -6.75 20.17
CA SER A 294 14.34 -6.04 19.84
C SER A 294 14.11 -4.57 19.51
N GLU A 295 13.02 -4.25 18.79
CA GLU A 295 12.68 -2.86 18.43
C GLU A 295 12.26 -2.05 19.66
N LEU A 296 11.35 -2.57 20.48
CA LEU A 296 10.95 -1.92 21.74
C LEU A 296 12.16 -1.65 22.64
N ALA A 297 13.05 -2.64 22.82
CA ALA A 297 14.24 -2.50 23.65
C ALA A 297 15.23 -1.48 23.06
N ALA A 298 15.44 -1.51 21.73
CA ALA A 298 16.41 -0.63 21.07
C ALA A 298 15.96 0.83 21.01
N ALA A 299 14.66 1.11 20.95
CA ALA A 299 14.10 2.45 20.94
C ALA A 299 13.82 3.04 22.34
N GLY A 300 13.97 2.25 23.41
CA GLY A 300 13.68 2.65 24.79
C GLY A 300 14.92 2.98 25.62
N ASP A 301 14.89 2.55 26.88
CA ASP A 301 15.98 2.77 27.84
C ASP A 301 17.15 1.78 27.67
N GLY A 302 17.10 0.97 26.61
CA GLY A 302 18.23 0.19 26.08
C GLY A 302 18.29 -1.28 26.50
N GLY A 303 17.39 -1.77 27.36
CA GLY A 303 17.43 -3.17 27.78
C GLY A 303 16.06 -3.77 28.06
N MET A 304 16.00 -5.11 27.94
CA MET A 304 14.79 -5.87 28.23
C MET A 304 15.16 -7.29 28.68
N LEU A 305 14.49 -7.78 29.73
CA LEU A 305 14.50 -9.17 30.12
C LEU A 305 13.19 -9.84 29.73
N VAL A 306 13.25 -10.93 28.97
CA VAL A 306 12.08 -11.68 28.51
C VAL A 306 12.17 -13.13 28.93
N ASN A 307 11.07 -13.70 29.38
CA ASN A 307 10.95 -15.12 29.77
C ASN A 307 9.97 -15.83 28.81
N LEU A 308 10.49 -16.65 27.92
CA LEU A 308 9.69 -17.40 26.94
C LEU A 308 8.78 -18.46 27.57
N ASP A 309 9.06 -18.90 28.81
CA ASP A 309 8.18 -19.82 29.52
C ASP A 309 6.82 -19.21 29.85
N MET A 310 6.72 -17.86 29.81
CA MET A 310 5.48 -17.12 30.05
C MET A 310 4.70 -16.85 28.77
N VAL A 311 5.25 -17.11 27.59
CA VAL A 311 4.57 -16.91 26.29
C VAL A 311 3.43 -17.91 26.15
N PRO A 312 2.19 -17.47 25.92
CA PRO A 312 1.06 -18.37 25.68
C PRO A 312 1.23 -19.13 24.35
N LEU A 313 1.47 -20.43 24.43
CA LEU A 313 1.72 -21.29 23.27
C LEU A 313 0.45 -22.02 22.82
N ARG A 314 0.29 -22.19 21.51
CA ARG A 314 -0.72 -23.03 20.86
C ARG A 314 -0.15 -24.42 20.49
N ALA A 315 1.14 -24.51 20.23
CA ALA A 315 1.83 -25.75 19.93
C ALA A 315 2.67 -26.21 21.14
N GLU A 316 2.73 -27.51 21.36
CA GLU A 316 3.54 -28.10 22.42
C GLU A 316 5.03 -28.24 22.01
N ASN A 317 5.93 -28.12 22.99
CA ASN A 317 7.36 -28.34 22.81
C ASN A 317 8.09 -27.45 21.81
N MET A 318 7.60 -26.22 21.60
CA MET A 318 8.32 -25.24 20.79
C MET A 318 9.71 -24.95 21.39
N THR A 319 10.71 -24.83 20.51
CA THR A 319 12.05 -24.35 20.87
C THR A 319 12.05 -22.83 21.03
N ALA A 320 13.08 -22.28 21.67
CA ALA A 320 13.25 -20.83 21.80
C ALA A 320 13.29 -20.13 20.42
N ALA A 321 14.01 -20.71 19.47
CA ALA A 321 14.08 -20.20 18.10
C ALA A 321 12.70 -20.17 17.40
N GLU A 322 11.90 -21.25 17.55
CA GLU A 322 10.54 -21.29 16.96
C GLU A 322 9.59 -20.29 17.62
N ILE A 323 9.65 -20.08 18.94
CA ILE A 323 8.83 -19.09 19.65
C ILE A 323 9.17 -17.66 19.17
N LEU A 324 10.45 -17.35 19.01
CA LEU A 324 10.95 -16.05 18.61
C LEU A 324 10.69 -15.73 17.11
N ALA A 325 10.81 -16.75 16.26
CA ALA A 325 10.62 -16.61 14.82
C ALA A 325 9.17 -16.86 14.36
N SER A 326 8.26 -17.23 15.26
CA SER A 326 6.85 -17.43 14.91
C SER A 326 6.20 -16.13 14.48
N GLU A 327 5.53 -16.15 13.31
CA GLU A 327 4.76 -15.04 12.77
C GLU A 327 3.24 -15.25 12.94
N SER A 328 2.84 -15.97 14.02
CA SER A 328 1.42 -16.07 14.38
C SER A 328 0.80 -14.67 14.45
N GLN A 329 -0.31 -14.48 13.78
CA GLN A 329 -0.97 -13.18 13.63
C GLN A 329 -1.79 -12.78 14.85
N GLU A 330 -2.38 -11.60 14.84
CA GLU A 330 -3.28 -11.06 15.86
C GLU A 330 -2.64 -11.01 17.26
N ARG A 331 -1.37 -10.56 17.32
CA ARG A 331 -0.62 -10.39 18.58
C ARG A 331 -0.02 -8.98 18.65
N MET A 332 0.03 -8.46 19.89
CA MET A 332 0.65 -7.18 20.23
C MET A 332 1.55 -7.33 21.45
N CYS A 333 2.57 -6.50 21.56
CA CYS A 333 3.47 -6.41 22.69
C CYS A 333 3.46 -4.98 23.24
N ALA A 334 3.08 -4.82 24.52
CA ALA A 334 2.97 -3.52 25.18
C ALA A 334 3.89 -3.40 26.38
N VAL A 335 4.37 -2.18 26.63
CA VAL A 335 5.10 -1.80 27.85
C VAL A 335 4.12 -1.10 28.78
N VAL A 336 4.06 -1.56 30.05
CA VAL A 336 3.06 -1.15 31.04
C VAL A 336 3.76 -0.90 32.37
N THR A 337 3.39 0.17 33.09
CA THR A 337 3.92 0.39 34.44
C THR A 337 3.44 -0.71 35.41
N PRO A 338 4.23 -1.11 36.43
CA PRO A 338 3.83 -2.16 37.39
C PRO A 338 2.45 -1.90 37.99
N ASP A 339 2.11 -0.65 38.31
CA ASP A 339 0.84 -0.26 38.92
C ASP A 339 -0.36 -0.46 37.99
N ASN A 340 -0.13 -0.51 36.69
CA ASN A 340 -1.16 -0.64 35.66
C ASN A 340 -1.37 -2.07 35.14
N VAL A 341 -0.54 -3.03 35.53
CA VAL A 341 -0.60 -4.44 35.06
C VAL A 341 -1.96 -5.07 35.35
N GLU A 342 -2.48 -4.88 36.58
CA GLU A 342 -3.79 -5.42 36.97
C GLU A 342 -4.90 -4.85 36.07
N LYS A 343 -4.90 -3.53 35.84
CA LYS A 343 -5.88 -2.85 34.99
C LYS A 343 -5.77 -3.28 33.52
N PHE A 344 -4.54 -3.43 33.01
CA PHE A 344 -4.28 -3.95 31.67
C PHE A 344 -4.88 -5.35 31.50
N THR A 345 -4.61 -6.25 32.44
CA THR A 345 -5.10 -7.62 32.43
C THR A 345 -6.63 -7.71 32.55
N GLU A 346 -7.27 -6.84 33.37
CA GLU A 346 -8.72 -6.74 33.46
C GLU A 346 -9.35 -6.36 32.11
N ILE A 347 -8.74 -5.41 31.38
CA ILE A 347 -9.26 -4.99 30.05
C ILE A 347 -9.11 -6.14 29.04
N CYS A 348 -7.95 -6.81 29.01
CA CYS A 348 -7.77 -7.99 28.16
C CYS A 348 -8.79 -9.08 28.48
N ALA A 349 -9.03 -9.36 29.76
CA ALA A 349 -10.03 -10.35 30.20
C ALA A 349 -11.47 -9.94 29.82
N HIS A 350 -11.81 -8.64 29.83
CA HIS A 350 -13.10 -8.14 29.39
C HIS A 350 -13.40 -8.49 27.92
N TRP A 351 -12.37 -8.43 27.09
CA TRP A 351 -12.45 -8.74 25.67
C TRP A 351 -12.16 -10.21 25.33
N ASP A 352 -11.94 -11.07 26.34
CA ASP A 352 -11.51 -12.47 26.17
C ASP A 352 -10.19 -12.60 25.37
N VAL A 353 -9.31 -11.61 25.49
CA VAL A 353 -8.00 -11.59 24.88
C VAL A 353 -6.98 -12.25 25.80
N THR A 354 -6.26 -13.26 25.31
CA THR A 354 -5.15 -13.87 26.04
C THR A 354 -4.08 -12.82 26.33
N CYS A 355 -3.59 -12.76 27.59
CA CYS A 355 -2.59 -11.79 28.01
C CYS A 355 -1.60 -12.45 28.99
N ALA A 356 -0.32 -12.13 28.86
CA ALA A 356 0.74 -12.60 29.76
C ALA A 356 1.82 -11.53 29.95
N GLU A 357 2.28 -11.37 31.20
CA GLU A 357 3.54 -10.67 31.52
C GLU A 357 4.70 -11.58 31.12
N ILE A 358 5.45 -11.19 30.08
CA ILE A 358 6.57 -11.98 29.54
C ILE A 358 7.93 -11.42 29.94
N GLY A 359 8.00 -10.23 30.55
CA GLY A 359 9.29 -9.63 30.86
C GLY A 359 9.20 -8.26 31.49
N GLU A 360 10.35 -7.60 31.57
CA GLU A 360 10.49 -6.26 32.13
C GLU A 360 11.60 -5.44 31.43
N VAL A 361 11.47 -4.13 31.49
CA VAL A 361 12.47 -3.17 30.99
C VAL A 361 13.65 -3.09 31.95
N THR A 362 14.87 -3.18 31.42
CA THR A 362 16.14 -3.10 32.14
C THR A 362 17.01 -1.95 31.63
N ASP A 363 18.13 -1.66 32.30
CA ASP A 363 19.03 -0.56 31.96
C ASP A 363 20.42 -1.01 31.45
N ASN A 364 20.52 -2.26 30.94
CA ASN A 364 21.80 -2.87 30.59
C ASN A 364 22.13 -2.90 29.09
N ASP A 365 21.39 -2.18 28.26
CA ASP A 365 21.52 -2.14 26.79
C ASP A 365 21.38 -3.49 26.07
N HIS A 366 21.02 -4.56 26.80
CA HIS A 366 20.89 -5.89 26.25
C HIS A 366 19.45 -6.37 26.24
N LEU A 367 19.10 -7.07 25.18
CA LEU A 367 17.95 -7.98 25.17
C LEU A 367 18.41 -9.32 25.70
N VAL A 368 17.95 -9.65 26.91
CA VAL A 368 18.22 -10.94 27.58
C VAL A 368 16.94 -11.77 27.53
N ILE A 369 17.03 -12.98 26.97
CA ILE A 369 15.86 -13.87 26.86
C ILE A 369 16.20 -15.19 27.54
N THR A 370 15.27 -15.66 28.38
CA THR A 370 15.37 -16.97 29.07
C THR A 370 14.32 -17.94 28.54
N HIS A 371 14.66 -19.22 28.52
CA HIS A 371 13.75 -20.32 28.21
C HIS A 371 14.14 -21.53 29.08
N ARG A 372 13.17 -22.09 29.78
CA ARG A 372 13.36 -23.22 30.72
C ARG A 372 14.42 -22.93 31.80
N GLY A 373 14.44 -21.67 32.25
CA GLY A 373 15.36 -21.20 33.28
C GLY A 373 16.80 -20.95 32.81
N GLU A 374 17.10 -21.10 31.51
CA GLU A 374 18.42 -20.88 30.92
C GLU A 374 18.42 -19.64 30.01
N VAL A 375 19.54 -18.91 29.96
CA VAL A 375 19.69 -17.76 29.04
C VAL A 375 19.96 -18.27 27.64
N VAL A 376 19.05 -17.96 26.72
CA VAL A 376 19.09 -18.37 25.32
C VAL A 376 19.43 -17.21 24.36
N VAL A 377 19.24 -15.95 24.80
CA VAL A 377 19.67 -14.74 24.10
C VAL A 377 20.31 -13.79 25.10
N ASP A 378 21.45 -13.23 24.74
CA ASP A 378 22.12 -12.13 25.43
C ASP A 378 22.89 -11.29 24.40
N ALA A 379 22.22 -10.27 23.87
CA ALA A 379 22.75 -9.45 22.79
C ALA A 379 22.33 -7.98 22.93
N PRO A 380 23.17 -7.02 22.47
CA PRO A 380 22.78 -5.62 22.43
C PRO A 380 21.56 -5.43 21.50
N ALA A 381 20.42 -4.95 22.03
CA ALA A 381 19.15 -4.88 21.31
C ALA A 381 19.25 -4.14 19.98
N HIS A 382 19.95 -2.99 19.96
CA HIS A 382 20.12 -2.17 18.77
C HIS A 382 20.89 -2.86 17.62
N THR A 383 21.72 -3.89 17.92
CA THR A 383 22.42 -4.65 16.87
C THR A 383 21.48 -5.59 16.13
N ILE A 384 20.45 -6.09 16.80
CA ILE A 384 19.41 -6.92 16.20
C ILE A 384 18.47 -6.04 15.38
N ALA A 385 17.90 -4.98 15.98
CA ALA A 385 16.84 -4.17 15.39
C ALA A 385 17.33 -3.19 14.31
N HIS A 386 18.45 -2.46 14.53
CA HIS A 386 18.80 -1.29 13.71
C HIS A 386 20.14 -1.36 13.01
N GLN A 387 21.05 -2.23 13.45
CA GLN A 387 22.39 -2.34 12.90
C GLN A 387 22.57 -3.53 11.94
N GLY A 388 21.52 -3.90 11.23
CA GLY A 388 21.61 -4.85 10.13
C GLY A 388 22.66 -4.42 9.09
N PRO A 389 23.14 -5.32 8.23
CA PRO A 389 24.07 -4.98 7.17
C PRO A 389 23.45 -3.94 6.23
N VAL A 390 24.29 -3.11 5.62
CA VAL A 390 23.89 -2.15 4.59
C VAL A 390 24.77 -2.40 3.37
N TYR A 391 24.15 -2.77 2.27
CA TYR A 391 24.86 -3.08 1.03
C TYR A 391 24.78 -1.93 0.04
N GLU A 392 25.94 -1.53 -0.51
CA GLU A 392 25.99 -0.71 -1.70
C GLU A 392 25.90 -1.63 -2.93
N ARG A 393 24.68 -1.96 -3.34
CA ARG A 393 24.46 -2.79 -4.52
C ARG A 393 24.92 -2.04 -5.78
N PRO A 394 25.61 -2.70 -6.70
CA PRO A 394 25.95 -2.10 -7.97
C PRO A 394 24.66 -1.76 -8.75
N TRP A 395 24.66 -0.60 -9.38
CA TRP A 395 23.58 -0.18 -10.27
C TRP A 395 24.15 0.44 -11.55
N ALA A 396 23.47 0.19 -12.66
CA ALA A 396 23.87 0.73 -13.95
C ALA A 396 22.64 0.92 -14.84
N ARG A 397 22.60 2.03 -15.59
CA ARG A 397 21.54 2.24 -16.58
C ARG A 397 21.61 1.11 -17.62
N PRO A 398 20.49 0.38 -17.84
CA PRO A 398 20.47 -0.74 -18.76
C PRO A 398 20.81 -0.36 -20.19
N ALA A 399 21.58 -1.19 -20.88
CA ALA A 399 21.92 -0.93 -22.29
C ALA A 399 20.68 -0.93 -23.23
N TRP A 400 19.63 -1.66 -22.88
CA TRP A 400 18.37 -1.73 -23.61
C TRP A 400 17.47 -0.48 -23.42
N GLN A 401 17.76 0.39 -22.45
CA GLN A 401 16.89 1.52 -22.08
C GLN A 401 16.73 2.53 -23.24
N ASP A 402 17.83 2.84 -23.95
CA ASP A 402 17.77 3.79 -25.08
C ASP A 402 16.94 3.27 -26.26
N GLU A 403 16.97 1.94 -26.50
CA GLU A 403 16.16 1.31 -27.53
C GLU A 403 14.68 1.28 -27.13
N LEU A 404 14.38 0.97 -25.86
CA LEU A 404 13.04 0.96 -25.30
C LEU A 404 12.37 2.34 -25.39
N GLN A 405 13.12 3.42 -25.17
CA GLN A 405 12.65 4.80 -25.23
C GLN A 405 12.43 5.33 -26.66
N GLN A 406 12.76 4.55 -27.68
CA GLN A 406 12.47 4.93 -29.06
C GLN A 406 11.02 4.61 -29.41
N PHE A 407 10.19 5.66 -29.56
CA PHE A 407 8.80 5.50 -29.94
C PHE A 407 8.66 4.95 -31.35
N GLN A 408 8.01 3.82 -31.49
CA GLN A 408 7.79 3.14 -32.77
C GLN A 408 6.45 3.49 -33.41
N GLY A 409 5.70 4.42 -32.79
CA GLY A 409 4.36 4.81 -33.21
C GLY A 409 3.28 3.91 -32.62
N VAL A 410 2.03 4.31 -32.79
CA VAL A 410 0.85 3.52 -32.48
C VAL A 410 -0.05 3.43 -33.71
N GLU A 411 -0.80 2.35 -33.81
CA GLU A 411 -1.83 2.21 -34.84
C GLU A 411 -2.91 3.28 -34.63
N LYS A 412 -3.17 4.07 -35.66
CA LYS A 412 -4.32 5.01 -35.68
C LYS A 412 -5.55 4.26 -36.20
N PRO A 413 -6.60 4.09 -35.40
CA PRO A 413 -7.79 3.37 -35.81
C PRO A 413 -8.57 4.18 -36.84
N ALA A 414 -9.13 3.50 -37.82
CA ALA A 414 -10.01 4.13 -38.82
C ALA A 414 -11.40 4.47 -38.25
N ASP A 415 -11.81 3.79 -37.17
CA ASP A 415 -13.11 3.94 -36.50
C ASP A 415 -12.87 4.18 -35.00
N LEU A 416 -13.03 5.44 -34.56
CA LEU A 416 -12.80 5.85 -33.17
C LEU A 416 -13.88 5.29 -32.22
N ARG A 417 -15.07 4.98 -32.73
CA ARG A 417 -16.12 4.31 -31.94
C ARG A 417 -15.70 2.89 -31.57
N GLN A 418 -15.20 2.13 -32.53
CA GLN A 418 -14.69 0.79 -32.29
C GLN A 418 -13.45 0.82 -31.37
N ALA A 419 -12.61 1.85 -31.52
CA ALA A 419 -11.47 2.05 -30.61
C ALA A 419 -11.93 2.23 -29.16
N LEU A 420 -12.91 3.10 -28.91
CA LEU A 420 -13.49 3.28 -27.57
C LEU A 420 -14.09 1.99 -27.02
N LEU A 421 -14.88 1.27 -27.79
CA LEU A 421 -15.47 -0.01 -27.36
C LEU A 421 -14.39 -1.05 -27.02
N ARG A 422 -13.31 -1.12 -27.82
CA ARG A 422 -12.16 -1.99 -27.56
C ARG A 422 -11.43 -1.61 -26.27
N MET A 423 -11.29 -0.32 -25.99
CA MET A 423 -10.65 0.19 -24.77
C MET A 423 -11.49 -0.15 -23.54
N VAL A 424 -12.74 0.26 -23.49
CA VAL A 424 -13.61 0.06 -22.30
C VAL A 424 -13.85 -1.42 -21.99
N SER A 425 -13.82 -2.31 -23.00
CA SER A 425 -13.96 -3.75 -22.81
C SER A 425 -12.65 -4.49 -22.58
N SER A 426 -11.50 -3.80 -22.62
CA SER A 426 -10.22 -4.45 -22.34
C SER A 426 -10.08 -4.80 -20.87
N PRO A 427 -9.39 -5.90 -20.49
CA PRO A 427 -9.07 -6.17 -19.09
C PRO A 427 -8.32 -5.04 -18.40
N ALA A 428 -7.62 -4.19 -19.15
CA ALA A 428 -6.92 -3.02 -18.60
C ALA A 428 -7.88 -1.96 -18.05
N LEU A 429 -9.03 -1.71 -18.71
CA LEU A 429 -9.93 -0.60 -18.41
C LEU A 429 -11.38 -1.00 -18.07
N CYS A 430 -11.72 -2.29 -18.15
CA CYS A 430 -13.07 -2.74 -17.85
C CYS A 430 -13.41 -2.54 -16.36
N SER A 431 -14.71 -2.64 -16.05
CA SER A 431 -15.22 -2.51 -14.69
C SER A 431 -14.53 -3.44 -13.70
N ARG A 432 -14.17 -2.90 -12.56
CA ARG A 432 -13.65 -3.66 -11.41
C ARG A 432 -14.76 -4.12 -10.44
N ALA A 433 -16.03 -3.90 -10.78
CA ALA A 433 -17.18 -4.28 -9.94
C ALA A 433 -17.13 -5.76 -9.54
N PHE A 434 -16.70 -6.65 -10.45
CA PHE A 434 -16.47 -8.08 -10.17
C PHE A 434 -15.60 -8.32 -8.90
N ILE A 435 -14.63 -7.46 -8.66
CA ILE A 435 -13.74 -7.48 -7.49
C ILE A 435 -14.36 -6.68 -6.35
N THR A 436 -14.69 -5.43 -6.59
CA THR A 436 -15.00 -4.43 -5.58
C THR A 436 -16.39 -4.57 -4.95
N GLU A 437 -17.32 -5.30 -5.60
CA GLU A 437 -18.62 -5.64 -5.00
C GLU A 437 -18.53 -6.68 -3.88
N GLN A 438 -17.39 -7.35 -3.73
CA GLN A 438 -17.12 -8.27 -2.63
C GLN A 438 -16.66 -7.56 -1.35
N TYR A 439 -16.38 -6.26 -1.44
CA TYR A 439 -15.91 -5.42 -0.35
C TYR A 439 -17.03 -4.55 0.23
N ASP A 440 -17.13 -4.51 1.55
CA ASP A 440 -17.94 -3.51 2.23
C ASP A 440 -17.34 -2.11 1.99
N ARG A 441 -18.14 -1.13 1.60
CA ARG A 441 -17.70 0.23 1.30
C ARG A 441 -18.18 1.26 2.31
N TYR A 442 -19.31 1.01 2.95
CA TYR A 442 -20.02 1.98 3.79
C TYR A 442 -20.33 1.44 5.19
N VAL A 443 -19.72 0.33 5.59
CA VAL A 443 -20.06 -0.44 6.80
C VAL A 443 -20.00 0.39 8.09
N ARG A 444 -19.12 1.41 8.18
CA ARG A 444 -19.01 2.29 9.36
C ARG A 444 -19.88 3.55 9.28
N GLY A 445 -20.47 3.85 8.13
CA GLY A 445 -21.25 5.05 7.93
C GLY A 445 -20.45 6.36 7.83
N ASN A 446 -19.12 6.30 7.78
CA ASN A 446 -18.22 7.44 7.65
C ASN A 446 -17.64 7.62 6.23
N THR A 447 -17.84 6.68 5.33
CA THR A 447 -17.43 6.78 3.93
C THR A 447 -18.35 7.75 3.18
N VAL A 448 -17.76 8.73 2.55
CA VAL A 448 -18.44 9.78 1.77
C VAL A 448 -18.30 9.54 0.27
N LEU A 449 -17.10 9.18 -0.18
CA LEU A 449 -16.82 8.69 -1.54
C LEU A 449 -16.02 7.38 -1.43
N ALA A 450 -16.34 6.45 -2.31
CA ALA A 450 -15.63 5.19 -2.48
C ALA A 450 -15.47 4.93 -3.97
N GLN A 451 -15.11 3.72 -4.38
CA GLN A 451 -15.02 3.33 -5.80
C GLN A 451 -16.27 3.65 -6.59
N ASN A 452 -16.04 3.99 -7.68
CA ASN A 452 -15.75 4.65 -8.87
C ASN A 452 -15.33 6.14 -8.75
N SER A 453 -15.03 6.66 -7.57
CA SER A 453 -14.44 8.00 -7.41
C SER A 453 -12.92 7.89 -7.45
N ASP A 454 -12.24 8.95 -7.86
CA ASP A 454 -10.77 9.00 -8.03
C ASP A 454 -10.03 8.85 -6.70
N ALA A 455 -10.65 9.27 -5.59
CA ALA A 455 -10.16 9.01 -4.25
C ALA A 455 -11.30 8.58 -3.31
N GLY A 456 -10.97 7.76 -2.32
CA GLY A 456 -11.83 7.47 -1.20
C GLY A 456 -11.88 8.66 -0.24
N VAL A 457 -13.08 9.09 0.19
CA VAL A 457 -13.26 10.18 1.14
C VAL A 457 -13.97 9.70 2.39
N LEU A 458 -13.36 9.98 3.54
CA LEU A 458 -13.86 9.61 4.86
C LEU A 458 -14.18 10.86 5.68
N ARG A 459 -15.30 10.85 6.39
CA ARG A 459 -15.58 11.83 7.45
C ARG A 459 -14.89 11.35 8.74
N ILE A 460 -14.04 12.22 9.31
CA ILE A 460 -13.29 11.93 10.54
C ILE A 460 -13.97 12.54 11.76
N ASP A 461 -14.48 13.76 11.65
CA ASP A 461 -15.20 14.45 12.73
C ASP A 461 -16.64 14.77 12.29
N GLU A 462 -17.61 14.23 13.03
CA GLU A 462 -19.04 14.46 12.75
C GLU A 462 -19.50 15.87 13.09
N THR A 463 -18.81 16.56 14.00
CA THR A 463 -19.21 17.89 14.48
C THR A 463 -18.83 18.97 13.48
N THR A 464 -17.60 18.90 12.96
CA THR A 464 -17.07 19.88 12.02
C THR A 464 -17.27 19.49 10.55
N GLY A 465 -17.55 18.21 10.28
CA GLY A 465 -17.57 17.67 8.93
C GLY A 465 -16.17 17.41 8.36
N ARG A 466 -15.09 17.63 9.15
CA ARG A 466 -13.71 17.41 8.68
C ARG A 466 -13.50 15.97 8.24
N GLY A 467 -12.82 15.82 7.13
CA GLY A 467 -12.52 14.53 6.55
C GLY A 467 -11.17 14.46 5.87
N VAL A 468 -10.88 13.28 5.33
CA VAL A 468 -9.70 13.03 4.53
C VAL A 468 -10.06 12.34 3.23
N ALA A 469 -9.25 12.58 2.21
CA ALA A 469 -9.27 11.86 0.94
C ALA A 469 -7.98 11.04 0.82
N VAL A 470 -8.08 9.84 0.26
CA VAL A 470 -6.93 8.96 0.03
C VAL A 470 -7.03 8.35 -1.37
N SER A 471 -5.94 8.43 -2.12
CA SER A 471 -5.75 7.68 -3.37
C SER A 471 -4.43 6.92 -3.31
N ALA A 472 -4.33 5.86 -4.10
CA ALA A 472 -3.09 5.13 -4.29
C ALA A 472 -2.97 4.68 -5.74
N ASP A 473 -1.86 5.02 -6.39
CA ASP A 473 -1.66 4.85 -7.83
C ASP A 473 -0.26 4.32 -8.15
N ALA A 474 -0.10 3.65 -9.28
CA ALA A 474 1.17 3.21 -9.83
C ALA A 474 1.06 2.79 -11.30
N SER A 475 2.00 3.20 -12.13
CA SER A 475 2.13 2.70 -13.50
C SER A 475 3.47 2.01 -13.71
N GLY A 476 3.47 0.67 -13.71
CA GLY A 476 4.68 -0.12 -14.01
C GLY A 476 5.16 0.08 -15.45
N ARG A 477 4.27 0.31 -16.40
CA ARG A 477 4.60 0.56 -17.81
C ARG A 477 5.38 1.86 -17.97
N TYR A 478 4.91 2.96 -17.38
CA TYR A 478 5.62 4.24 -17.40
C TYR A 478 6.95 4.16 -16.67
N THR A 479 6.98 3.48 -15.51
CA THR A 479 8.21 3.31 -14.73
C THR A 479 9.24 2.45 -15.46
N LYS A 480 8.83 1.48 -16.26
CA LYS A 480 9.74 0.70 -17.12
C LYS A 480 10.35 1.55 -18.22
N LEU A 481 9.58 2.44 -18.83
CA LEU A 481 10.06 3.36 -19.87
C LEU A 481 11.03 4.40 -19.34
N ASP A 482 10.71 5.00 -18.19
CA ASP A 482 11.59 5.92 -17.48
C ASP A 482 11.27 5.89 -15.98
N PRO A 483 12.11 5.29 -15.15
CA PRO A 483 11.79 5.07 -13.74
C PRO A 483 11.61 6.36 -12.93
N ASN A 484 12.35 7.42 -13.25
CA ASN A 484 12.22 8.72 -12.58
C ASN A 484 10.87 9.37 -12.94
N THR A 485 10.58 9.49 -14.23
CA THR A 485 9.33 10.08 -14.71
C THR A 485 8.12 9.23 -14.32
N GLY A 486 8.21 7.89 -14.40
CA GLY A 486 7.12 6.99 -14.01
C GLY A 486 6.74 7.10 -12.53
N ALA A 487 7.73 7.23 -11.64
CA ALA A 487 7.47 7.46 -10.22
C ALA A 487 6.84 8.84 -9.94
N ARG A 488 7.27 9.87 -10.66
CA ARG A 488 6.66 11.21 -10.60
C ARG A 488 5.24 11.23 -11.15
N LEU A 489 4.94 10.44 -12.19
CA LEU A 489 3.58 10.28 -12.74
C LEU A 489 2.65 9.59 -11.75
N ALA A 490 3.10 8.52 -11.07
CA ALA A 490 2.33 7.87 -10.02
C ALA A 490 2.00 8.83 -8.86
N LEU A 491 2.99 9.65 -8.46
CA LEU A 491 2.76 10.71 -7.47
C LEU A 491 1.77 11.77 -7.97
N ALA A 492 1.93 12.24 -9.22
CA ALA A 492 1.07 13.26 -9.83
C ALA A 492 -0.38 12.79 -9.91
N GLU A 493 -0.59 11.53 -10.29
CA GLU A 493 -1.92 10.93 -10.40
C GLU A 493 -2.59 10.78 -9.03
N ALA A 494 -1.94 10.16 -8.05
CA ALA A 494 -2.47 10.07 -6.69
C ALA A 494 -2.77 11.45 -6.08
N TYR A 495 -1.91 12.43 -6.32
CA TYR A 495 -2.07 13.82 -5.88
C TYR A 495 -3.29 14.47 -6.54
N ARG A 496 -3.45 14.31 -7.86
CA ARG A 496 -4.59 14.83 -8.64
C ARG A 496 -5.90 14.16 -8.22
N ASN A 497 -5.90 12.84 -8.03
CA ASN A 497 -7.06 12.07 -7.59
C ASN A 497 -7.59 12.56 -6.23
N VAL A 498 -6.71 12.91 -5.32
CA VAL A 498 -7.09 13.59 -4.07
C VAL A 498 -7.63 14.99 -4.33
N ALA A 499 -6.97 15.78 -5.19
CA ALA A 499 -7.34 17.16 -5.47
C ALA A 499 -8.73 17.30 -6.10
N VAL A 500 -9.09 16.43 -7.04
CA VAL A 500 -10.39 16.47 -7.73
C VAL A 500 -11.58 16.24 -6.82
N THR A 501 -11.38 15.65 -5.64
CA THR A 501 -12.42 15.55 -4.60
C THR A 501 -12.64 16.84 -3.81
N GLY A 502 -11.81 17.87 -4.03
CA GLY A 502 -11.81 19.12 -3.27
C GLY A 502 -10.91 19.09 -2.03
N ALA A 503 -10.20 17.98 -1.78
CA ALA A 503 -9.24 17.85 -0.69
C ALA A 503 -7.88 18.46 -1.05
N THR A 504 -7.14 18.90 -0.03
CA THR A 504 -5.75 19.37 -0.18
C THR A 504 -4.77 18.27 0.22
N PRO A 505 -3.92 17.76 -0.70
CA PRO A 505 -2.91 16.77 -0.37
C PRO A 505 -1.92 17.27 0.69
N VAL A 506 -1.52 16.40 1.64
CA VAL A 506 -0.67 16.78 2.78
C VAL A 506 0.46 15.82 3.09
N ALA A 507 0.38 14.55 2.69
CA ALA A 507 1.41 13.56 2.96
C ALA A 507 1.37 12.39 1.96
N VAL A 508 2.48 11.68 1.87
CA VAL A 508 2.69 10.54 0.97
C VAL A 508 3.13 9.32 1.77
N THR A 509 2.64 8.14 1.39
CA THR A 509 3.20 6.84 1.71
C THR A 509 3.53 6.10 0.43
N ASN A 510 4.43 5.12 0.45
CA ASN A 510 4.75 4.35 -0.75
C ASN A 510 5.02 2.88 -0.47
N CYS A 511 4.84 2.04 -1.49
CA CYS A 511 5.28 0.65 -1.49
C CYS A 511 6.04 0.38 -2.79
N LEU A 512 7.35 0.20 -2.69
CA LEU A 512 8.26 0.11 -3.83
C LEU A 512 8.50 -1.35 -4.19
N ASN A 513 7.82 -1.84 -5.24
CA ASN A 513 7.89 -3.22 -5.70
C ASN A 513 8.83 -3.36 -6.89
N PHE A 514 9.94 -4.09 -6.70
CA PHE A 514 11.00 -4.26 -7.71
C PHE A 514 11.49 -5.71 -7.75
N GLY A 515 12.19 -6.08 -8.80
CA GLY A 515 12.85 -7.38 -8.94
C GLY A 515 14.01 -7.59 -7.97
N SER A 516 14.93 -8.50 -8.28
CA SER A 516 16.09 -8.79 -7.41
C SER A 516 17.04 -7.58 -7.29
N PRO A 517 17.42 -7.18 -6.06
CA PRO A 517 18.40 -6.12 -5.84
C PRO A 517 19.84 -6.53 -6.21
N GLU A 518 20.06 -7.77 -6.57
CA GLU A 518 21.35 -8.26 -7.07
C GLU A 518 21.54 -7.98 -8.56
N ASN A 519 20.46 -7.60 -9.26
CA ASN A 519 20.48 -7.17 -10.65
C ASN A 519 20.78 -5.65 -10.74
N PRO A 520 21.91 -5.24 -11.35
CA PRO A 520 22.26 -3.80 -11.46
C PRO A 520 21.22 -2.96 -12.24
N ASP A 521 20.52 -3.56 -13.20
CA ASP A 521 19.46 -2.89 -13.97
C ASP A 521 18.26 -2.56 -13.07
N VAL A 522 17.86 -3.51 -12.22
CA VAL A 522 16.79 -3.33 -11.23
C VAL A 522 17.16 -2.26 -10.21
N MET A 523 18.40 -2.29 -9.70
CA MET A 523 18.86 -1.29 -8.73
C MET A 523 18.97 0.11 -9.34
N TRP A 524 19.29 0.22 -10.63
CA TRP A 524 19.20 1.50 -11.32
C TRP A 524 17.75 2.00 -11.39
N GLN A 525 16.81 1.14 -11.79
CA GLN A 525 15.39 1.49 -11.82
C GLN A 525 14.88 1.91 -10.44
N PHE A 526 15.24 1.17 -9.40
CA PHE A 526 14.88 1.48 -8.02
C PHE A 526 15.41 2.86 -7.59
N ARG A 527 16.71 3.10 -7.82
CA ARG A 527 17.34 4.39 -7.51
C ARG A 527 16.65 5.55 -8.21
N GLU A 528 16.44 5.45 -9.53
CA GLU A 528 15.80 6.51 -10.31
C GLU A 528 14.34 6.75 -9.87
N ALA A 529 13.60 5.70 -9.54
CA ALA A 529 12.24 5.83 -9.02
C ALA A 529 12.21 6.52 -7.64
N VAL A 530 13.11 6.17 -6.72
CA VAL A 530 13.27 6.85 -5.43
C VAL A 530 13.59 8.33 -5.61
N HIS A 531 14.52 8.67 -6.51
CA HIS A 531 14.86 10.06 -6.81
C HIS A 531 13.67 10.81 -7.42
N GLY A 532 12.97 10.20 -8.39
CA GLY A 532 11.79 10.81 -9.01
C GLY A 532 10.69 11.13 -7.98
N LEU A 533 10.41 10.17 -7.09
CA LEU A 533 9.40 10.35 -6.05
C LEU A 533 9.83 11.40 -5.01
N ALA A 534 11.07 11.34 -4.53
CA ALA A 534 11.57 12.27 -3.51
C ALA A 534 11.64 13.72 -4.02
N ASP A 535 12.18 13.91 -5.23
CA ASP A 535 12.23 15.23 -5.89
C ASP A 535 10.81 15.75 -6.17
N GLY A 536 9.91 14.86 -6.59
CA GLY A 536 8.50 15.20 -6.81
C GLY A 536 7.79 15.64 -5.53
N CYS A 537 7.99 14.94 -4.43
CA CYS A 537 7.46 15.33 -3.12
C CYS A 537 8.00 16.69 -2.66
N ALA A 538 9.31 16.95 -2.87
CA ALA A 538 9.92 18.23 -2.55
C ALA A 538 9.35 19.38 -3.41
N GLU A 539 9.11 19.14 -4.71
CA GLU A 539 8.50 20.12 -5.63
C GLU A 539 7.04 20.42 -5.24
N LEU A 540 6.27 19.40 -4.84
CA LEU A 540 4.89 19.57 -4.35
C LEU A 540 4.81 20.12 -2.92
N GLY A 541 5.91 20.08 -2.17
CA GLY A 541 5.95 20.53 -0.78
C GLY A 541 5.23 19.61 0.20
N ILE A 542 5.11 18.31 -0.11
CA ILE A 542 4.48 17.30 0.74
C ILE A 542 5.48 16.20 1.12
N PRO A 543 5.54 15.77 2.40
CA PRO A 543 6.52 14.80 2.86
C PRO A 543 6.10 13.36 2.61
N VAL A 544 7.09 12.47 2.50
CA VAL A 544 6.89 11.03 2.66
C VAL A 544 6.86 10.71 4.16
N SER A 545 5.72 10.27 4.67
CA SER A 545 5.52 9.94 6.09
C SER A 545 5.95 8.53 6.46
N GLY A 546 6.06 7.63 5.49
CA GLY A 546 6.43 6.23 5.67
C GLY A 546 6.36 5.47 4.36
N GLY A 547 6.76 4.21 4.39
CA GLY A 547 6.70 3.35 3.21
C GLY A 547 7.22 1.95 3.45
N ASN A 548 7.20 1.14 2.39
CA ASN A 548 7.66 -0.24 2.35
C ASN A 548 8.47 -0.50 1.08
N VAL A 549 9.43 -1.41 1.13
CA VAL A 549 10.15 -1.90 -0.05
C VAL A 549 9.95 -3.40 -0.16
N SER A 550 9.55 -3.84 -1.35
CA SER A 550 9.44 -5.25 -1.72
C SER A 550 10.38 -5.54 -2.89
N PHE A 551 11.41 -6.32 -2.62
CA PHE A 551 12.33 -6.85 -3.63
C PHE A 551 12.02 -8.31 -3.98
N TYR A 552 12.82 -8.86 -4.90
CA TYR A 552 12.71 -10.23 -5.41
C TYR A 552 11.39 -10.54 -6.11
N ASN A 553 10.66 -9.50 -6.56
CA ASN A 553 9.45 -9.71 -7.36
C ASN A 553 9.84 -10.05 -8.80
N GLN A 554 10.02 -11.34 -9.04
CA GLN A 554 10.41 -11.88 -10.33
C GLN A 554 10.03 -13.35 -10.46
N THR A 555 9.88 -13.82 -11.68
CA THR A 555 9.68 -15.25 -12.00
C THR A 555 10.94 -15.76 -12.70
N GLY A 556 11.67 -16.65 -12.04
CA GLY A 556 13.01 -17.04 -12.49
C GLY A 556 13.94 -15.82 -12.55
N THR A 557 14.43 -15.47 -13.74
CA THR A 557 15.30 -14.31 -13.98
C THR A 557 14.57 -13.07 -14.47
N GLU A 558 13.27 -13.17 -14.77
CA GLU A 558 12.48 -12.09 -15.36
C GLU A 558 11.81 -11.25 -14.24
N PRO A 559 12.25 -10.00 -14.03
CA PRO A 559 11.64 -9.12 -13.05
C PRO A 559 10.27 -8.62 -13.53
N ILE A 560 9.39 -8.34 -12.56
CA ILE A 560 8.15 -7.60 -12.83
C ILE A 560 8.45 -6.23 -13.43
N LEU A 561 7.45 -5.55 -13.98
CA LEU A 561 7.55 -4.11 -14.21
C LEU A 561 7.87 -3.41 -12.89
N PRO A 562 8.82 -2.44 -12.87
CA PRO A 562 9.11 -1.67 -11.66
C PRO A 562 7.86 -0.89 -11.24
N THR A 563 7.35 -1.16 -10.04
CA THR A 563 6.02 -0.69 -9.61
C THR A 563 6.10 0.05 -8.28
N PRO A 564 6.45 1.35 -8.30
CA PRO A 564 6.36 2.20 -7.12
C PRO A 564 4.90 2.60 -6.89
N VAL A 565 4.24 1.95 -5.94
CA VAL A 565 2.90 2.34 -5.49
C VAL A 565 3.03 3.57 -4.59
N VAL A 566 2.25 4.61 -4.89
CA VAL A 566 2.27 5.89 -4.17
C VAL A 566 0.88 6.16 -3.62
N GLY A 567 0.76 6.25 -2.29
CA GLY A 567 -0.47 6.66 -1.61
C GLY A 567 -0.39 8.14 -1.19
N VAL A 568 -1.41 8.91 -1.49
CA VAL A 568 -1.51 10.32 -1.09
C VAL A 568 -2.71 10.52 -0.16
N LEU A 569 -2.45 11.17 0.97
CA LEU A 569 -3.46 11.64 1.93
C LEU A 569 -3.73 13.13 1.73
N GLY A 570 -4.99 13.50 1.63
CA GLY A 570 -5.43 14.90 1.64
C GLY A 570 -6.44 15.19 2.73
N VAL A 571 -6.58 16.45 3.08
CA VAL A 571 -7.53 16.94 4.09
C VAL A 571 -8.63 17.75 3.41
N ILE A 572 -9.88 17.51 3.79
CA ILE A 572 -11.04 18.31 3.42
C ILE A 572 -11.67 18.90 4.69
N ASN A 573 -11.90 20.20 4.71
CA ASN A 573 -12.38 20.89 5.89
C ASN A 573 -13.83 20.53 6.26
N ASP A 574 -14.67 20.31 5.24
CA ASP A 574 -16.04 19.82 5.39
C ASP A 574 -16.35 18.87 4.22
N VAL A 575 -16.61 17.60 4.50
CA VAL A 575 -16.96 16.61 3.48
C VAL A 575 -18.26 16.91 2.73
N ALA A 576 -19.08 17.81 3.24
CA ALA A 576 -20.25 18.30 2.51
C ALA A 576 -19.85 19.10 1.26
N GLU A 577 -18.63 19.66 1.23
CA GLU A 577 -18.09 20.43 0.11
C GLU A 577 -17.30 19.58 -0.90
N ARG A 578 -17.27 18.23 -0.71
CA ARG A 578 -16.56 17.35 -1.65
C ARG A 578 -17.13 17.46 -3.06
N ILE A 579 -16.25 17.27 -4.02
CA ILE A 579 -16.62 17.10 -5.43
C ILE A 579 -16.73 15.60 -5.70
N GLY A 580 -17.84 15.16 -6.29
CA GLY A 580 -18.03 13.78 -6.73
C GLY A 580 -17.66 13.60 -8.20
N HIS A 581 -17.83 12.38 -8.70
CA HIS A 581 -17.62 12.02 -10.11
C HIS A 581 -18.94 11.73 -10.86
N THR A 582 -20.08 12.05 -10.27
CA THR A 582 -21.39 11.73 -10.84
C THR A 582 -21.98 12.95 -11.56
N LEU A 583 -22.24 12.81 -12.86
CA LEU A 583 -22.93 13.82 -13.65
C LEU A 583 -24.38 13.98 -13.17
N GLY A 584 -24.81 15.21 -12.96
CA GLY A 584 -26.17 15.54 -12.57
C GLY A 584 -27.06 15.90 -13.78
N THR A 585 -28.37 15.73 -13.58
CA THR A 585 -29.37 16.17 -14.54
C THR A 585 -30.56 16.86 -13.87
N VAL A 586 -30.50 17.01 -12.55
CA VAL A 586 -31.65 17.41 -11.72
C VAL A 586 -32.05 18.85 -11.98
N ASP A 587 -31.08 19.74 -12.24
CA ASP A 587 -31.29 21.17 -12.46
C ASP A 587 -31.08 21.63 -13.93
N GLY A 588 -30.95 20.66 -14.85
CA GLY A 588 -30.70 20.89 -16.27
C GLY A 588 -29.37 20.34 -16.77
N PRO A 589 -29.01 20.59 -18.03
CA PRO A 589 -27.72 20.14 -18.58
C PRO A 589 -26.55 20.87 -17.93
N GLU A 590 -25.51 20.11 -17.57
CA GLU A 590 -24.24 20.64 -17.10
C GLU A 590 -23.29 20.88 -18.27
N ASP A 591 -22.50 21.93 -18.20
CA ASP A 591 -21.42 22.17 -19.15
C ASP A 591 -20.21 21.31 -18.78
N LEU A 592 -19.59 20.69 -19.79
CA LEU A 592 -18.40 19.83 -19.66
C LEU A 592 -17.17 20.55 -20.18
N TYR A 593 -16.07 20.43 -19.45
CA TYR A 593 -14.78 20.99 -19.78
C TYR A 593 -13.67 19.94 -19.61
N VAL A 594 -12.59 20.08 -20.38
CA VAL A 594 -11.29 19.50 -20.01
C VAL A 594 -10.38 20.61 -19.52
N VAL A 595 -9.83 20.43 -18.35
CA VAL A 595 -8.82 21.30 -17.74
C VAL A 595 -7.46 20.60 -17.87
N GLY A 596 -6.44 21.31 -18.33
CA GLY A 596 -5.13 20.77 -18.68
C GLY A 596 -4.89 20.68 -20.20
N ALA A 597 -3.64 20.52 -20.60
CA ALA A 597 -3.24 20.47 -22.00
C ALA A 597 -3.16 19.01 -22.50
N THR A 598 -3.49 18.80 -23.77
CA THR A 598 -3.35 17.50 -24.45
C THR A 598 -2.22 17.57 -25.47
N PHE A 599 -1.35 16.55 -25.45
CA PHE A 599 -0.22 16.39 -26.36
C PHE A 599 -0.29 15.03 -27.04
N ASP A 600 0.53 14.79 -28.07
CA ASP A 600 0.65 13.49 -28.76
C ASP A 600 1.56 12.57 -27.93
N GLU A 601 1.01 11.93 -26.87
CA GLU A 601 1.73 11.12 -25.88
C GLU A 601 1.10 9.74 -25.75
N PHE A 602 1.74 8.73 -26.36
CA PHE A 602 1.28 7.35 -26.40
C PHE A 602 2.29 6.32 -25.89
N GLY A 603 3.50 6.73 -25.51
CA GLY A 603 4.52 5.80 -24.97
C GLY A 603 4.05 5.20 -23.65
N GLY A 604 3.91 3.87 -23.61
CA GLY A 604 3.41 3.15 -22.45
C GLY A 604 1.91 3.19 -22.23
N SER A 605 1.15 3.91 -23.06
CA SER A 605 -0.30 4.07 -22.91
C SER A 605 -1.08 2.75 -23.01
N ILE A 606 -2.30 2.76 -22.50
CA ILE A 606 -3.23 1.62 -22.64
C ILE A 606 -3.61 1.41 -24.12
N TRP A 607 -3.72 2.48 -24.91
CA TRP A 607 -3.94 2.30 -26.35
C TRP A 607 -2.78 1.52 -26.99
N GLN A 608 -1.53 1.84 -26.65
CA GLN A 608 -0.38 1.09 -27.16
C GLN A 608 -0.45 -0.39 -26.75
N GLN A 609 -0.85 -0.69 -25.52
CA GLN A 609 -1.04 -2.07 -25.03
C GLN A 609 -2.16 -2.78 -25.79
N VAL A 610 -3.34 -2.19 -25.85
CA VAL A 610 -4.56 -2.79 -26.43
C VAL A 610 -4.43 -2.97 -27.94
N SER A 611 -3.74 -2.05 -28.64
CA SER A 611 -3.51 -2.15 -30.09
C SER A 611 -2.41 -3.15 -30.48
N GLY A 612 -1.66 -3.69 -29.49
CA GLY A 612 -0.55 -4.64 -29.74
C GLY A 612 0.75 -3.94 -30.13
N GLY A 613 0.91 -2.67 -29.79
CA GLY A 613 2.10 -1.85 -30.11
C GLY A 613 3.32 -2.16 -29.23
N GLY A 614 3.22 -3.09 -28.29
CA GLY A 614 4.29 -3.42 -27.34
C GLY A 614 4.45 -2.33 -26.26
N LEU A 615 5.63 -2.28 -25.64
CA LEU A 615 5.99 -1.24 -24.67
C LEU A 615 7.23 -0.52 -25.23
N ASN A 616 7.08 0.73 -25.62
CA ASN A 616 8.17 1.56 -26.15
C ASN A 616 7.80 3.04 -26.11
N GLY A 617 8.81 3.92 -26.25
CA GLY A 617 8.67 5.36 -26.22
C GLY A 617 8.98 5.97 -24.86
N MET A 618 8.66 7.24 -24.69
CA MET A 618 8.74 7.93 -23.40
C MET A 618 7.37 7.95 -22.74
N PRO A 619 7.29 7.86 -21.41
CA PRO A 619 6.03 8.11 -20.71
C PRO A 619 5.59 9.56 -20.92
N PRO A 620 4.33 9.92 -20.65
CA PRO A 620 3.86 11.30 -20.70
C PRO A 620 4.75 12.24 -19.88
N ALA A 621 4.87 13.48 -20.33
CA ALA A 621 5.57 14.51 -19.58
C ALA A 621 4.82 14.84 -18.29
N VAL A 622 5.56 15.05 -17.19
CA VAL A 622 4.99 15.42 -15.89
C VAL A 622 5.33 16.87 -15.55
N ASP A 623 4.31 17.65 -15.18
CA ASP A 623 4.43 19.04 -14.71
C ASP A 623 3.71 19.16 -13.36
N LEU A 624 4.46 18.99 -12.27
CA LEU A 624 3.93 19.04 -10.91
C LEU A 624 3.43 20.44 -10.52
N ALA A 625 3.91 21.50 -11.15
CA ALA A 625 3.37 22.84 -10.93
C ALA A 625 1.92 22.96 -11.44
N ASN A 626 1.56 22.24 -12.50
CA ASN A 626 0.18 22.18 -12.95
C ASN A 626 -0.69 21.35 -12.00
N GLU A 627 -0.17 20.30 -11.37
CA GLU A 627 -0.89 19.55 -10.34
C GLU A 627 -1.20 20.45 -9.11
N GLN A 628 -0.26 21.29 -8.66
CA GLN A 628 -0.51 22.27 -7.60
C GLN A 628 -1.62 23.25 -7.96
N LYS A 629 -1.65 23.75 -9.20
CA LYS A 629 -2.72 24.63 -9.69
C LYS A 629 -4.08 23.95 -9.73
N LEU A 630 -4.14 22.64 -10.03
CA LEU A 630 -5.39 21.86 -9.95
C LEU A 630 -5.92 21.82 -8.52
N VAL A 631 -5.06 21.64 -7.50
CA VAL A 631 -5.48 21.76 -6.11
C VAL A 631 -6.07 23.16 -5.80
N GLU A 632 -5.40 24.22 -6.27
CA GLU A 632 -5.91 25.59 -6.08
C GLU A 632 -7.25 25.84 -6.84
N LEU A 633 -7.44 25.17 -7.97
CA LEU A 633 -8.69 25.24 -8.73
C LEU A 633 -9.84 24.62 -7.95
N PHE A 634 -9.67 23.38 -7.47
CA PHE A 634 -10.74 22.60 -6.86
C PHE A 634 -11.01 22.98 -5.39
N SER A 635 -10.00 23.38 -4.62
CA SER A 635 -10.17 23.79 -3.22
C SER A 635 -10.92 25.10 -3.05
N GLY A 636 -10.96 25.95 -4.07
CA GLY A 636 -11.57 27.29 -4.01
C GLY A 636 -12.85 27.48 -4.82
N LEU A 637 -13.24 26.51 -5.67
CA LEU A 637 -14.31 26.72 -6.65
C LEU A 637 -15.52 25.82 -6.39
N ARG A 638 -16.62 26.41 -5.92
CA ARG A 638 -17.86 25.68 -5.54
C ARG A 638 -18.84 25.45 -6.68
N VAL A 639 -18.49 25.80 -7.92
CA VAL A 639 -19.36 25.65 -9.08
C VAL A 639 -19.15 24.32 -9.82
N VAL A 640 -18.14 23.54 -9.41
CA VAL A 640 -17.87 22.21 -9.93
C VAL A 640 -18.85 21.22 -9.31
N THR A 641 -19.59 20.53 -10.16
CA THR A 641 -20.60 19.53 -9.75
C THR A 641 -20.05 18.13 -9.78
N ALA A 642 -19.17 17.83 -10.75
CA ALA A 642 -18.41 16.59 -10.84
C ALA A 642 -17.05 16.86 -11.45
N ALA A 643 -16.07 16.03 -11.07
CA ALA A 643 -14.75 16.02 -11.65
C ALA A 643 -14.24 14.58 -11.74
N HIS A 644 -13.42 14.30 -12.74
CA HIS A 644 -12.77 13.00 -12.95
C HIS A 644 -11.43 13.22 -13.62
N ASP A 645 -10.37 12.61 -13.12
CA ASP A 645 -9.05 12.73 -13.73
C ASP A 645 -9.01 12.09 -15.12
N VAL A 646 -8.05 12.51 -15.93
CA VAL A 646 -7.80 11.93 -17.24
C VAL A 646 -6.44 11.26 -17.21
N SER A 647 -6.44 9.95 -17.03
CA SER A 647 -5.27 9.07 -16.94
C SER A 647 -5.33 7.97 -18.01
N GLU A 648 -5.34 6.70 -17.62
CA GLU A 648 -5.38 5.57 -18.52
C GLU A 648 -6.56 5.58 -19.45
N GLY A 649 -6.29 5.39 -20.74
CA GLY A 649 -7.30 5.42 -21.80
C GLY A 649 -7.69 6.83 -22.27
N GLY A 650 -7.16 7.87 -21.64
CA GLY A 650 -7.29 9.27 -22.02
C GLY A 650 -8.72 9.83 -21.86
N LEU A 651 -8.98 10.94 -22.54
CA LEU A 651 -10.25 11.68 -22.44
C LEU A 651 -11.47 10.83 -22.80
N ALA A 652 -11.34 9.92 -23.77
CA ALA A 652 -12.46 9.08 -24.20
C ALA A 652 -12.91 8.13 -23.09
N GLN A 653 -11.96 7.53 -22.35
CA GLN A 653 -12.26 6.67 -21.20
C GLN A 653 -12.89 7.48 -20.08
N ALA A 654 -12.30 8.59 -19.68
CA ALA A 654 -12.79 9.42 -18.58
C ALA A 654 -14.25 9.91 -18.83
N VAL A 655 -14.55 10.37 -20.04
CA VAL A 655 -15.91 10.79 -20.42
C VAL A 655 -16.87 9.60 -20.44
N ALA A 656 -16.43 8.42 -20.93
CA ALA A 656 -17.25 7.21 -20.95
C ALA A 656 -17.56 6.74 -19.51
N GLU A 657 -16.58 6.76 -18.60
CA GLU A 657 -16.76 6.38 -17.18
C GLU A 657 -17.74 7.30 -16.48
N LEU A 658 -17.59 8.63 -16.61
CA LEU A 658 -18.56 9.58 -16.08
C LEU A 658 -19.98 9.29 -16.60
N ALA A 659 -20.12 9.04 -17.90
CA ALA A 659 -21.43 8.73 -18.50
C ALA A 659 -22.02 7.41 -18.00
N MET A 660 -21.20 6.35 -17.88
CA MET A 660 -21.63 5.02 -17.46
C MET A 660 -21.95 4.93 -15.96
N THR A 661 -21.18 5.60 -15.10
CA THR A 661 -21.29 5.47 -13.64
C THR A 661 -22.31 6.42 -13.02
N SER A 662 -22.80 7.42 -13.78
CA SER A 662 -23.81 8.37 -13.31
C SER A 662 -25.23 7.78 -13.33
N GLY A 663 -25.63 7.18 -12.21
CA GLY A 663 -26.97 6.57 -12.05
C GLY A 663 -27.30 5.54 -13.14
N ASP A 664 -28.47 5.70 -13.79
CA ASP A 664 -28.86 4.87 -14.94
C ASP A 664 -28.12 5.19 -16.24
N GLY A 665 -27.10 6.02 -16.18
CA GLY A 665 -26.34 6.57 -17.29
C GLY A 665 -26.83 7.96 -17.72
N VAL A 666 -25.86 8.85 -17.89
CA VAL A 666 -26.07 10.21 -18.38
C VAL A 666 -25.38 10.35 -19.74
N GLY A 667 -26.08 10.87 -20.76
CA GLY A 667 -25.47 11.11 -22.05
C GLY A 667 -24.62 12.39 -22.05
N VAL A 668 -23.73 12.48 -23.02
CA VAL A 668 -22.87 13.66 -23.21
C VAL A 668 -22.76 14.00 -24.70
N ASP A 669 -22.78 15.27 -25.03
CA ASP A 669 -22.50 15.80 -26.35
C ASP A 669 -21.20 16.61 -26.27
N ILE A 670 -20.12 16.15 -26.89
CA ILE A 670 -18.80 16.79 -26.82
C ILE A 670 -18.22 17.06 -28.22
N ASP A 671 -17.39 18.10 -28.30
CA ASP A 671 -16.57 18.45 -29.45
C ASP A 671 -15.11 18.57 -29.01
N VAL A 672 -14.24 17.78 -29.60
CA VAL A 672 -12.82 17.70 -29.24
C VAL A 672 -11.91 18.51 -30.17
N ALA A 673 -12.46 19.21 -31.17
CA ALA A 673 -11.69 19.99 -32.15
C ALA A 673 -10.82 21.09 -31.50
N ALA A 674 -11.25 21.63 -30.36
CA ALA A 674 -10.48 22.64 -29.61
C ALA A 674 -9.47 22.00 -28.62
N VAL A 675 -9.53 20.69 -28.41
CA VAL A 675 -8.59 19.95 -27.54
C VAL A 675 -7.30 19.64 -28.28
N HIS A 676 -7.43 19.07 -29.50
CA HIS A 676 -6.31 18.77 -30.40
C HIS A 676 -6.80 18.68 -31.84
N GLU A 677 -5.94 19.02 -32.83
CA GLU A 677 -6.28 18.98 -34.26
C GLU A 677 -6.56 17.55 -34.79
N ASP A 678 -5.90 16.53 -34.19
CA ASP A 678 -6.16 15.12 -34.44
C ASP A 678 -7.15 14.58 -33.41
N PRO A 679 -8.39 14.18 -33.81
CA PRO A 679 -9.37 13.63 -32.87
C PRO A 679 -8.92 12.36 -32.16
N PHE A 680 -8.05 11.56 -32.77
CA PHE A 680 -7.48 10.38 -32.12
C PHE A 680 -6.59 10.79 -30.96
N VAL A 681 -5.71 11.76 -31.13
CA VAL A 681 -4.87 12.31 -30.07
C VAL A 681 -5.74 12.95 -28.98
N ALA A 682 -6.71 13.76 -29.36
CA ALA A 682 -7.63 14.42 -28.44
C ALA A 682 -8.32 13.41 -27.46
N LEU A 683 -8.71 12.25 -27.98
CA LEU A 683 -9.51 11.26 -27.27
C LEU A 683 -8.67 10.25 -26.48
N PHE A 684 -7.56 9.78 -27.06
CA PHE A 684 -6.85 8.59 -26.56
C PHE A 684 -5.42 8.84 -26.05
N SER A 685 -4.88 10.06 -26.20
CA SER A 685 -3.61 10.42 -25.58
C SER A 685 -3.74 10.42 -24.05
N GLU A 686 -2.68 10.00 -23.36
CA GLU A 686 -2.64 9.90 -21.90
C GLU A 686 -1.76 11.00 -21.27
N SER A 687 -1.80 12.23 -21.82
CA SER A 687 -1.11 13.37 -21.24
C SER A 687 -1.54 13.61 -19.79
N ALA A 688 -0.58 13.83 -18.90
CA ALA A 688 -0.83 14.04 -17.47
C ALA A 688 -1.48 15.41 -17.17
N SER A 689 -1.82 15.65 -15.92
CA SER A 689 -2.37 16.92 -15.39
C SER A 689 -3.65 17.38 -16.08
N ARG A 690 -4.54 16.45 -16.40
CA ARG A 690 -5.84 16.74 -17.03
C ARG A 690 -6.99 16.23 -16.19
N VAL A 691 -8.11 16.97 -16.22
CA VAL A 691 -9.34 16.63 -15.51
C VAL A 691 -10.55 16.95 -16.38
N VAL A 692 -11.54 16.05 -16.47
CA VAL A 692 -12.88 16.37 -16.98
C VAL A 692 -13.68 16.98 -15.86
N VAL A 693 -14.30 18.14 -16.09
CA VAL A 693 -15.07 18.89 -15.11
C VAL A 693 -16.48 19.13 -15.63
N ALA A 694 -17.47 18.80 -14.80
CA ALA A 694 -18.85 19.23 -15.00
C ALA A 694 -19.16 20.44 -14.11
N THR A 695 -19.89 21.43 -14.65
CA THR A 695 -20.21 22.66 -13.93
C THR A 695 -21.53 23.26 -14.39
N THR A 696 -22.17 23.98 -13.48
CA THR A 696 -23.35 24.82 -13.76
C THR A 696 -22.96 26.28 -14.08
N ASP A 697 -21.70 26.67 -13.83
CA ASP A 697 -21.17 28.01 -14.12
C ASP A 697 -19.79 27.92 -14.80
N GLY A 698 -19.82 27.67 -16.11
CA GLY A 698 -18.60 27.59 -16.93
C GLY A 698 -17.83 28.91 -16.97
N VAL A 699 -18.50 30.05 -16.82
CA VAL A 699 -17.83 31.38 -16.83
C VAL A 699 -16.93 31.53 -15.61
N ALA A 700 -17.39 31.10 -14.44
CA ALA A 700 -16.58 31.12 -13.21
C ALA A 700 -15.40 30.14 -13.31
N LEU A 701 -15.61 28.94 -13.86
CA LEU A 701 -14.56 27.96 -14.07
C LEU A 701 -13.47 28.50 -15.02
N GLU A 702 -13.86 29.03 -16.19
CA GLU A 702 -12.91 29.60 -17.15
C GLU A 702 -12.15 30.81 -16.59
N ALA A 703 -12.81 31.65 -15.79
CA ALA A 703 -12.16 32.79 -15.16
C ALA A 703 -11.08 32.34 -14.15
N ARG A 704 -11.40 31.34 -13.31
CA ARG A 704 -10.46 30.82 -12.33
C ARG A 704 -9.29 30.06 -13.00
N ALA A 705 -9.57 29.24 -14.01
CA ALA A 705 -8.53 28.56 -14.77
C ALA A 705 -7.56 29.54 -15.45
N ARG A 706 -8.10 30.64 -16.01
CA ARG A 706 -7.30 31.72 -16.62
C ARG A 706 -6.43 32.44 -15.59
N GLU A 707 -6.96 32.70 -14.40
CA GLU A 707 -6.20 33.32 -13.29
C GLU A 707 -5.00 32.44 -12.89
N LEU A 708 -5.19 31.12 -12.83
CA LEU A 708 -4.16 30.13 -12.50
C LEU A 708 -3.23 29.83 -13.69
N GLY A 709 -3.58 30.27 -14.89
CA GLY A 709 -2.83 29.99 -16.12
C GLY A 709 -2.88 28.51 -16.51
N ILE A 710 -4.03 27.85 -16.30
CA ILE A 710 -4.28 26.47 -16.73
C ILE A 710 -5.15 26.49 -17.98
N PRO A 711 -4.85 25.69 -19.01
CA PRO A 711 -5.74 25.48 -20.14
C PRO A 711 -7.09 24.94 -19.68
N CYS A 712 -8.17 25.51 -20.20
CA CYS A 712 -9.53 25.08 -19.91
C CYS A 712 -10.35 25.16 -21.19
N VAL A 713 -10.77 24.02 -21.70
CA VAL A 713 -11.46 23.90 -22.98
C VAL A 713 -12.86 23.36 -22.74
N LYS A 714 -13.87 24.10 -23.22
CA LYS A 714 -15.25 23.61 -23.21
C LYS A 714 -15.39 22.46 -24.18
N LEU A 715 -15.78 21.30 -23.69
CA LEU A 715 -16.07 20.11 -24.49
C LEU A 715 -17.51 20.13 -25.02
N GLY A 716 -18.48 20.49 -24.17
CA GLY A 716 -19.89 20.39 -24.51
C GLY A 716 -20.80 20.39 -23.30
N ARG A 717 -21.74 19.44 -23.24
CA ARG A 717 -22.68 19.34 -22.11
C ARG A 717 -23.28 17.94 -21.95
N THR A 718 -23.89 17.71 -20.78
CA THR A 718 -24.70 16.52 -20.55
C THR A 718 -26.00 16.53 -21.36
N ASN A 719 -26.52 15.35 -21.67
CA ASN A 719 -27.81 15.16 -22.32
C ASN A 719 -28.66 14.08 -21.65
N SER A 720 -29.96 14.09 -21.90
CA SER A 720 -30.92 13.17 -21.30
C SER A 720 -31.22 11.89 -22.11
N ASP A 721 -30.73 11.79 -23.33
CA ASP A 721 -31.02 10.68 -24.24
C ASP A 721 -30.01 9.53 -24.15
N LYS A 722 -29.12 9.58 -23.15
CA LYS A 722 -28.16 8.52 -22.80
C LYS A 722 -27.29 8.08 -23.98
N GLN A 723 -26.80 9.05 -24.72
CA GLN A 723 -25.86 8.86 -25.81
C GLN A 723 -24.55 9.58 -25.50
N VAL A 724 -23.43 8.95 -25.75
CA VAL A 724 -22.13 9.63 -25.83
C VAL A 724 -21.92 10.00 -27.30
N ARG A 725 -21.91 11.29 -27.59
CA ARG A 725 -21.68 11.81 -28.93
C ARG A 725 -20.42 12.62 -28.99
N VAL A 726 -19.54 12.27 -29.92
CA VAL A 726 -18.35 13.06 -30.24
C VAL A 726 -18.55 13.66 -31.61
N ALA A 727 -18.69 14.99 -31.68
CA ALA A 727 -19.06 15.73 -32.88
C ALA A 727 -18.18 15.37 -34.09
N GLY A 728 -18.81 14.96 -35.17
CA GLY A 728 -18.14 14.58 -36.42
C GLY A 728 -17.35 13.26 -36.37
N GLN A 729 -17.38 12.54 -35.24
CA GLN A 729 -16.65 11.29 -35.08
C GLN A 729 -17.59 10.09 -34.92
N PHE A 730 -18.38 10.04 -33.84
CA PHE A 730 -19.28 8.91 -33.56
C PHE A 730 -20.36 9.24 -32.51
N ASP A 731 -21.37 8.38 -32.50
CA ASP A 731 -22.37 8.27 -31.42
C ASP A 731 -22.35 6.84 -30.88
N VAL A 732 -22.49 6.67 -29.55
CA VAL A 732 -22.61 5.36 -28.92
C VAL A 732 -23.59 5.43 -27.74
N PRO A 733 -24.53 4.48 -27.61
CA PRO A 733 -25.41 4.42 -26.45
C PRO A 733 -24.63 4.12 -25.16
N VAL A 734 -24.94 4.82 -24.06
CA VAL A 734 -24.35 4.54 -22.74
C VAL A 734 -24.57 3.08 -22.31
N ALA A 735 -25.73 2.51 -22.65
CA ALA A 735 -26.04 1.10 -22.37
C ALA A 735 -25.10 0.12 -23.08
N GLU A 736 -24.67 0.43 -24.32
CA GLU A 736 -23.70 -0.38 -25.07
C GLU A 736 -22.30 -0.30 -24.44
N LEU A 737 -21.85 0.91 -24.08
CA LEU A 737 -20.59 1.11 -23.39
C LEU A 737 -20.58 0.38 -22.04
N ARG A 738 -21.66 0.52 -21.23
CA ARG A 738 -21.79 -0.14 -19.95
C ARG A 738 -21.78 -1.67 -20.08
N GLY A 739 -22.47 -2.20 -21.08
CA GLY A 739 -22.48 -3.65 -21.36
C GLY A 739 -21.10 -4.19 -21.70
N ALA A 740 -20.35 -3.47 -22.55
CA ALA A 740 -18.99 -3.81 -22.92
C ALA A 740 -18.03 -3.69 -21.70
N TRP A 741 -18.15 -2.60 -20.93
CA TRP A 741 -17.32 -2.32 -19.76
C TRP A 741 -17.53 -3.31 -18.61
N ALA A 742 -18.79 -3.64 -18.27
CA ALA A 742 -19.12 -4.49 -17.13
C ALA A 742 -19.00 -5.99 -17.42
N GLY A 743 -19.05 -6.41 -18.70
CA GLY A 743 -19.14 -7.82 -19.08
C GLY A 743 -17.81 -8.58 -19.03
N THR A 744 -16.67 -7.91 -19.12
CA THR A 744 -15.36 -8.54 -19.40
C THR A 744 -14.88 -9.48 -18.29
N LEU A 745 -14.75 -9.00 -17.05
CA LEU A 745 -14.29 -9.86 -15.95
C LEU A 745 -15.26 -10.98 -15.60
N PRO A 746 -16.59 -10.74 -15.51
CA PRO A 746 -17.56 -11.83 -15.34
C PRO A 746 -17.49 -12.90 -16.43
N GLU A 747 -17.23 -12.53 -17.69
CA GLU A 747 -17.07 -13.49 -18.78
C GLU A 747 -15.79 -14.33 -18.61
N ILE A 748 -14.67 -13.68 -18.26
CA ILE A 748 -13.36 -14.33 -18.10
C ILE A 748 -13.36 -15.30 -16.91
N PHE A 749 -13.90 -14.88 -15.77
CA PHE A 749 -13.86 -15.67 -14.54
C PHE A 749 -15.06 -16.62 -14.38
N GLY A 750 -16.04 -16.56 -15.28
CA GLY A 750 -17.33 -17.21 -15.08
C GLY A 750 -18.06 -16.55 -13.90
N HIS A 751 -19.31 -16.75 -13.71
CA HIS A 751 -20.05 -16.19 -12.58
C HIS A 751 -19.71 -16.84 -11.21
N ALA A 752 -18.51 -17.42 -11.09
CA ALA A 752 -18.14 -18.35 -10.01
C ALA A 752 -17.69 -17.67 -8.70
N VAL A 753 -17.34 -16.38 -8.72
CA VAL A 753 -17.03 -15.66 -7.48
C VAL A 753 -18.21 -14.77 -7.15
N GLY A 754 -18.88 -15.05 -6.03
CA GLY A 754 -20.05 -14.28 -5.60
C GLY A 754 -21.31 -14.53 -6.43
N ALA A 755 -21.52 -15.73 -6.99
CA ALA A 755 -22.73 -16.09 -7.74
C ALA A 755 -24.06 -15.91 -6.97
N ASN A 756 -23.99 -15.51 -5.71
CA ASN A 756 -25.16 -15.18 -4.87
C ASN A 756 -25.51 -13.69 -4.85
N SER A 757 -24.73 -12.82 -5.50
CA SER A 757 -24.96 -11.37 -5.46
C SER A 757 -25.65 -10.80 -6.70
N VAL A 758 -26.02 -11.62 -7.68
CA VAL A 758 -26.65 -11.16 -8.94
C VAL A 758 -28.08 -11.67 -9.11
N VAL A 759 -28.68 -12.18 -8.06
CA VAL A 759 -30.11 -12.50 -8.07
C VAL A 759 -30.75 -11.87 -6.86
N GLU A 760 -31.09 -10.59 -6.97
CA GLU A 760 -32.35 -9.99 -6.54
C GLU A 760 -32.41 -8.51 -6.87
#